data_e6b764813d21b46f5da4bce0a2cb1ce1
#
_entry.id   e6b764813d21b46f5da4bce0a2cb1ce1
#
_cell.length_a   1.000
_cell.length_b   1.000
_cell.length_c   1.000
_cell.angle_alpha   90.00
_cell.angle_beta   90.00
_cell.angle_gamma   90.00
#
_symmetry.space_group_name_H-M   'P 1'
#
loop_
_entity.id
_entity.type
_entity.pdbx_description
1 polymer ?
#
loop_
_entity_poly.entity_id
_entity_poly.type
_entity_poly.pdbx_seq_one_letter_code
_entity_poly.pdbx_strand_id
1 'polypeptide(L)'
;MKTITLLITILFMVLPLSATDKESWEIYTSYNDITEIEPAGNLVFALASNGLFSYHIKDGSVTTYDKANTLSDFDINHIAWNKNTKKLVITYTNGNIDLLDANGNIINIPDLYLKSMTDNKQINHINISGANVYLSLSFGIIKLDTKEGKILDTYKLGFNVNYSYIEDNCLYAASKEAGLYRGVLKKNLIDKNNWEKAGNFKEQTMNSTNVYDTTNKYWWTVKEGKLTYYTLNTDKEKIYQTEGIIPDGPASNKFYRLYINKNKLYAVAGAWSQEKDCNNMGEVHVWNGEKWEEFEQPSDASLGHRYRDLLCLDFDPSKEGHIMVGSKAGLYEFQDGKFIKCYNKDNTSVITSPLSKSYTIISSVKYDTTGKLWLLNSLGDNSILSFDQSTQEWKNYPHTEIGSNDRYNLTGLIIDENNGNMWFVNNSYEKNRLYKYNYNTDELTMYGATFTNEDGKNITPIYVHCLAEDRNGNIWIGTTSGPLYLSMSDIKNGNNIFTQHKVPRNDNTNYADYLLDNSNIRCIAVDGANQKWFGTDNGVYLVSDDCNTQIYHFDTDNSPLISNIIYSIAVNNNTGKVYFATDKGLCSFNNGIVGSNSEMIKDNVYAYPNPVKPDYTGKINIVGLSFNANIKIVSTNGTLINEGRSAGGSYSWDGCDLNGKKVASGIYMVETATESGKRGCVCKIAIIR
;
A
#
# COMPACT_ATOMS: atom_id res chain seq x y z
N MET A 1 34.01 41.21 -35.52
CA MET A 1 33.12 40.03 -35.58
C MET A 1 32.69 39.69 -34.16
N LYS A 2 31.43 40.02 -33.80
CA LYS A 2 30.85 39.74 -32.50
C LYS A 2 30.10 38.41 -32.60
N THR A 3 30.55 37.42 -31.86
CA THR A 3 29.90 36.12 -31.74
C THR A 3 28.75 36.26 -30.76
N ILE A 4 27.51 36.12 -31.23
CA ILE A 4 26.30 36.09 -30.40
C ILE A 4 26.10 34.64 -29.98
N THR A 5 26.25 34.37 -28.69
CA THR A 5 25.92 33.08 -28.08
C THR A 5 24.44 33.07 -27.82
N LEU A 6 23.71 32.25 -28.58
CA LEU A 6 22.26 32.05 -28.40
C LEU A 6 22.06 31.04 -27.25
N LEU A 7 21.58 31.52 -26.11
CA LEU A 7 21.17 30.67 -24.97
C LEU A 7 19.79 30.13 -25.28
N ILE A 8 19.66 28.88 -25.68
CA ILE A 8 18.37 28.20 -25.84
C ILE A 8 17.96 27.73 -24.46
N THR A 9 17.02 28.45 -23.86
CA THR A 9 16.32 28.01 -22.65
C THR A 9 15.28 26.96 -23.09
N ILE A 10 15.58 25.69 -22.89
CA ILE A 10 14.61 24.61 -23.06
C ILE A 10 13.60 24.72 -21.91
N LEU A 11 12.45 25.30 -22.22
CA LEU A 11 11.30 25.30 -21.33
C LEU A 11 10.71 23.89 -21.34
N PHE A 12 11.06 23.07 -20.38
CA PHE A 12 10.30 21.85 -20.07
C PHE A 12 8.89 22.28 -19.68
N MET A 13 7.95 22.14 -20.59
CA MET A 13 6.54 22.09 -20.23
C MET A 13 6.34 20.78 -19.45
N VAL A 14 6.56 20.84 -18.15
CA VAL A 14 5.94 19.90 -17.22
C VAL A 14 4.45 20.22 -17.31
N LEU A 15 3.72 19.41 -18.08
CA LEU A 15 2.27 19.38 -17.95
C LEU A 15 2.02 19.10 -16.46
N PRO A 16 1.24 19.93 -15.75
CA PRO A 16 0.88 19.58 -14.39
C PRO A 16 0.12 18.25 -14.49
N LEU A 17 0.72 17.16 -14.00
CA LEU A 17 -0.07 16.00 -13.63
C LEU A 17 -1.14 16.55 -12.69
N SER A 18 -2.39 16.47 -13.13
CA SER A 18 -3.53 16.86 -12.32
C SER A 18 -3.38 16.14 -10.99
N ALA A 19 -3.31 16.90 -9.90
CA ALA A 19 -3.31 16.36 -8.56
C ALA A 19 -4.50 15.38 -8.50
N THR A 20 -4.23 14.11 -8.28
CA THR A 20 -5.26 13.09 -8.15
C THR A 20 -6.15 13.51 -7.00
N ASP A 21 -7.45 13.49 -7.24
CA ASP A 21 -8.44 13.88 -6.25
C ASP A 21 -8.20 13.04 -4.99
N LYS A 22 -7.88 13.68 -3.86
CA LYS A 22 -7.62 12.98 -2.59
C LYS A 22 -8.80 12.11 -2.17
N GLU A 23 -10.01 12.48 -2.56
CA GLU A 23 -11.25 11.72 -2.30
C GLU A 23 -11.26 10.32 -2.95
N SER A 24 -10.38 10.05 -3.92
CA SER A 24 -10.23 8.72 -4.53
C SER A 24 -9.30 7.78 -3.76
N TRP A 25 -8.63 8.25 -2.71
CA TRP A 25 -7.70 7.49 -1.90
C TRP A 25 -8.25 7.17 -0.52
N GLU A 26 -7.90 6.00 -0.01
CA GLU A 26 -8.12 5.59 1.38
C GLU A 26 -6.85 4.96 1.95
N ILE A 27 -6.57 5.25 3.22
CA ILE A 27 -5.44 4.66 3.96
C ILE A 27 -6.02 3.81 5.09
N TYR A 28 -5.50 2.59 5.24
CA TYR A 28 -5.95 1.63 6.25
C TYR A 28 -4.86 1.43 7.29
N THR A 29 -5.02 2.07 8.43
CA THR A 29 -4.01 2.08 9.49
C THR A 29 -4.49 1.28 10.70
N SER A 30 -3.57 0.51 11.30
CA SER A 30 -3.77 -0.09 12.62
C SER A 30 -3.63 0.97 13.71
N TYR A 31 -4.47 0.89 14.73
CA TYR A 31 -4.44 1.77 15.90
C TYR A 31 -4.12 1.01 17.20
N ASN A 32 -3.64 -0.22 17.11
CA ASN A 32 -3.48 -1.12 18.27
C ASN A 32 -2.25 -0.85 19.15
N ASP A 33 -1.26 -0.09 18.65
CA ASP A 33 -0.02 0.20 19.38
C ASP A 33 0.10 1.70 19.65
N ILE A 34 -0.58 2.15 20.71
CA ILE A 34 -0.58 3.57 21.11
C ILE A 34 0.75 3.89 21.80
N THR A 35 1.50 4.83 21.26
CA THR A 35 2.83 5.26 21.73
C THR A 35 2.83 6.61 22.41
N GLU A 36 1.94 7.53 22.02
CA GLU A 36 1.87 8.87 22.58
C GLU A 36 0.42 9.33 22.75
N ILE A 37 0.14 10.06 23.84
CA ILE A 37 -1.18 10.61 24.19
C ILE A 37 -1.02 12.09 24.53
N GLU A 38 -1.80 12.96 23.85
CA GLU A 38 -1.76 14.42 24.04
C GLU A 38 -3.16 14.98 24.36
N PRO A 39 -3.46 15.31 25.63
CA PRO A 39 -4.68 15.99 26.00
C PRO A 39 -4.71 17.42 25.46
N ALA A 40 -5.79 17.80 24.78
CA ALA A 40 -5.98 19.06 24.06
C ALA A 40 -7.32 19.73 24.38
N GLY A 41 -7.65 19.88 25.65
CA GLY A 41 -8.91 20.45 26.12
C GLY A 41 -10.09 19.48 26.02
N ASN A 42 -10.98 19.65 25.05
CA ASN A 42 -12.08 18.71 24.81
C ASN A 42 -11.67 17.51 23.92
N LEU A 43 -10.49 17.57 23.31
CA LEU A 43 -9.92 16.51 22.50
C LEU A 43 -8.78 15.82 23.23
N VAL A 44 -8.57 14.56 22.92
CA VAL A 44 -7.35 13.83 23.26
C VAL A 44 -6.84 13.19 21.99
N PHE A 45 -5.63 13.52 21.60
CA PHE A 45 -4.95 12.91 20.46
C PHE A 45 -4.17 11.68 20.92
N ALA A 46 -4.15 10.65 20.10
CA ALA A 46 -3.35 9.45 20.32
C ALA A 46 -2.62 9.08 19.02
N LEU A 47 -1.31 8.89 19.13
CA LEU A 47 -0.47 8.33 18.08
C LEU A 47 -0.38 6.82 18.29
N ALA A 48 -0.75 6.04 17.27
CA ALA A 48 -0.76 4.58 17.33
C ALA A 48 -0.27 3.99 16.02
N SER A 49 0.76 3.16 16.05
CA SER A 49 1.28 2.43 14.87
C SER A 49 1.47 3.30 13.61
N ASN A 50 1.90 4.55 13.77
CA ASN A 50 2.02 5.61 12.74
C ASN A 50 0.68 6.26 12.33
N GLY A 51 -0.45 5.86 12.91
CA GLY A 51 -1.75 6.48 12.72
C GLY A 51 -2.06 7.51 13.82
N LEU A 52 -2.76 8.56 13.48
CA LEU A 52 -3.22 9.58 14.41
C LEU A 52 -4.75 9.56 14.50
N PHE A 53 -5.26 9.54 15.71
CA PHE A 53 -6.70 9.77 15.95
C PHE A 53 -6.92 10.71 17.13
N SER A 54 -8.10 11.30 17.18
CA SER A 54 -8.56 12.04 18.35
C SER A 54 -9.88 11.48 18.88
N TYR A 55 -10.05 11.61 20.19
CA TYR A 55 -11.29 11.33 20.89
C TYR A 55 -11.86 12.64 21.45
N HIS A 56 -13.13 12.92 21.19
CA HIS A 56 -13.82 14.08 21.73
C HIS A 56 -14.55 13.71 23.01
N ILE A 57 -14.13 14.29 24.13
CA ILE A 57 -14.55 13.88 25.49
C ILE A 57 -16.05 14.07 25.73
N LYS A 58 -16.70 15.08 25.12
CA LYS A 58 -18.09 15.43 25.40
C LYS A 58 -19.11 14.56 24.68
N ASP A 59 -18.86 14.19 23.42
CA ASP A 59 -19.79 13.44 22.58
C ASP A 59 -19.33 12.02 22.25
N GLY A 60 -18.10 11.67 22.63
CA GLY A 60 -17.53 10.34 22.41
C GLY A 60 -17.11 10.07 20.96
N SER A 61 -17.10 11.08 20.09
CA SER A 61 -16.72 10.89 18.70
C SER A 61 -15.22 10.62 18.54
N VAL A 62 -14.88 9.78 17.57
CA VAL A 62 -13.50 9.45 17.18
C VAL A 62 -13.27 9.96 15.77
N THR A 63 -12.15 10.66 15.57
CA THR A 63 -11.73 11.17 14.25
C THR A 63 -10.33 10.66 13.94
N THR A 64 -10.13 10.10 12.76
CA THR A 64 -8.83 9.65 12.26
C THR A 64 -8.23 10.66 11.30
N TYR A 65 -6.90 10.77 11.32
CA TYR A 65 -6.15 11.70 10.49
C TYR A 65 -5.07 10.94 9.72
N ASP A 66 -5.09 11.09 8.41
CA ASP A 66 -4.12 10.46 7.52
C ASP A 66 -3.82 11.34 6.29
N LYS A 67 -2.91 10.89 5.45
CA LYS A 67 -2.47 11.63 4.26
C LYS A 67 -3.56 11.77 3.18
N ALA A 68 -4.54 10.88 3.16
CA ALA A 68 -5.64 10.95 2.21
C ALA A 68 -6.70 11.99 2.62
N ASN A 69 -6.85 12.26 3.92
CA ASN A 69 -7.88 13.17 4.43
C ASN A 69 -7.35 14.52 4.92
N THR A 70 -6.33 14.54 5.77
CA THR A 70 -5.91 15.76 6.48
C THR A 70 -4.42 16.01 6.42
N LEU A 71 -3.59 15.01 6.77
CA LEU A 71 -2.16 15.18 6.99
C LEU A 71 -1.39 15.41 5.69
N SER A 72 -0.21 16.01 5.80
CA SER A 72 0.67 16.27 4.66
C SER A 72 1.56 15.08 4.34
N ASP A 73 1.78 14.17 5.30
CA ASP A 73 2.71 13.06 5.14
C ASP A 73 2.26 11.82 5.93
N PHE A 74 3.04 10.76 5.85
CA PHE A 74 2.88 9.50 6.56
C PHE A 74 4.09 9.27 7.48
N ASP A 75 4.05 8.22 8.35
CA ASP A 75 5.16 7.86 9.26
C ASP A 75 5.43 8.92 10.33
N ILE A 76 4.38 9.18 11.13
CA ILE A 76 4.43 10.16 12.23
C ILE A 76 5.45 9.70 13.27
N ASN A 77 6.35 10.60 13.66
CA ASN A 77 7.41 10.34 14.62
C ASN A 77 7.02 10.72 16.05
N HIS A 78 6.52 11.96 16.25
CA HIS A 78 6.08 12.49 17.52
C HIS A 78 4.91 13.44 17.37
N ILE A 79 4.10 13.56 18.43
CA ILE A 79 3.05 14.55 18.55
C ILE A 79 3.23 15.35 19.85
N ALA A 80 2.87 16.65 19.86
CA ALA A 80 2.86 17.46 21.07
C ALA A 80 1.84 18.61 20.98
N TRP A 81 0.95 18.75 21.97
CA TRP A 81 -0.06 19.80 22.00
C TRP A 81 0.46 21.11 22.55
N ASN A 82 0.51 22.16 21.73
CA ASN A 82 0.81 23.50 22.19
C ASN A 82 -0.45 24.24 22.67
N LYS A 83 -0.66 24.26 23.97
CA LYS A 83 -1.83 24.93 24.60
C LYS A 83 -1.91 26.44 24.35
N ASN A 84 -0.78 27.12 24.10
CA ASN A 84 -0.73 28.58 23.90
C ASN A 84 -1.24 28.98 22.50
N THR A 85 -0.96 28.16 21.49
CA THR A 85 -1.38 28.41 20.10
C THR A 85 -2.55 27.51 19.68
N LYS A 86 -2.95 26.55 20.54
CA LYS A 86 -4.01 25.55 20.30
C LYS A 86 -3.78 24.76 19.02
N LYS A 87 -2.55 24.30 18.84
CA LYS A 87 -2.14 23.48 17.70
C LYS A 87 -1.39 22.25 18.17
N LEU A 88 -1.67 21.11 17.57
CA LEU A 88 -0.89 19.90 17.68
C LEU A 88 0.29 20.01 16.71
N VAL A 89 1.49 19.88 17.23
CA VAL A 89 2.72 19.73 16.45
C VAL A 89 2.86 18.26 16.10
N ILE A 90 2.90 17.94 14.83
CA ILE A 90 3.08 16.60 14.31
C ILE A 90 4.39 16.58 13.54
N THR A 91 5.29 15.67 13.88
CA THR A 91 6.57 15.52 13.20
C THR A 91 6.65 14.17 12.50
N TYR A 92 7.30 14.15 11.35
CA TYR A 92 7.45 12.93 10.54
C TYR A 92 8.91 12.49 10.50
N THR A 93 9.14 11.20 10.26
CA THR A 93 10.49 10.61 10.24
C THR A 93 11.40 11.22 9.18
N ASN A 94 10.85 11.78 8.11
CA ASN A 94 11.59 12.45 7.03
C ASN A 94 11.90 13.94 7.32
N GLY A 95 11.44 14.45 8.48
CA GLY A 95 11.63 15.84 8.89
C GLY A 95 10.54 16.81 8.42
N ASN A 96 9.47 16.34 7.79
CA ASN A 96 8.28 17.15 7.54
C ASN A 96 7.58 17.48 8.87
N ILE A 97 6.82 18.57 8.92
CA ILE A 97 6.13 19.03 10.15
C ILE A 97 4.76 19.55 9.77
N ASP A 98 3.75 19.14 10.53
CA ASP A 98 2.39 19.67 10.46
C ASP A 98 1.98 20.35 11.77
N LEU A 99 1.18 21.39 11.66
CA LEU A 99 0.49 22.02 12.78
C LEU A 99 -1.01 21.88 12.57
N LEU A 100 -1.65 21.01 13.35
CA LEU A 100 -3.07 20.71 13.27
C LEU A 100 -3.82 21.47 14.36
N ASP A 101 -4.87 22.24 13.99
CA ASP A 101 -5.75 22.88 14.97
C ASP A 101 -6.95 21.97 15.38
N ALA A 102 -7.70 22.40 16.39
CA ALA A 102 -8.85 21.65 16.89
C ALA A 102 -10.04 21.58 15.89
N ASN A 103 -10.01 22.34 14.81
CA ASN A 103 -11.04 22.35 13.76
C ASN A 103 -10.64 21.46 12.57
N GLY A 104 -9.47 20.83 12.60
CA GLY A 104 -8.96 20.01 11.52
C GLY A 104 -8.17 20.78 10.45
N ASN A 105 -7.91 22.09 10.64
CA ASN A 105 -7.08 22.84 9.70
C ASN A 105 -5.59 22.55 9.95
N ILE A 106 -4.83 22.45 8.85
CA ILE A 106 -3.41 22.10 8.90
C ILE A 106 -2.55 23.20 8.28
N ILE A 107 -1.37 23.39 8.86
CA ILE A 107 -0.28 24.20 8.29
C ILE A 107 0.91 23.26 8.13
N ASN A 108 1.32 23.01 6.89
CA ASN A 108 2.51 22.21 6.62
C ASN A 108 3.77 23.10 6.60
N ILE A 109 4.87 22.61 7.18
CA ILE A 109 6.18 23.26 7.24
C ILE A 109 7.21 22.28 6.67
N PRO A 110 7.40 22.26 5.34
CA PRO A 110 8.27 21.30 4.67
C PRO A 110 9.74 21.72 4.61
N ASP A 111 10.12 22.85 5.23
CA ASP A 111 11.45 23.48 5.09
C ASP A 111 12.60 22.50 5.40
N LEU A 112 12.48 21.70 6.47
CA LEU A 112 13.49 20.70 6.83
C LEU A 112 13.44 19.51 5.87
N TYR A 113 12.24 19.06 5.50
CA TYR A 113 12.03 17.97 4.55
C TYR A 113 12.68 18.27 3.19
N LEU A 114 12.41 19.43 2.62
CA LEU A 114 12.91 19.85 1.32
C LEU A 114 14.41 20.20 1.31
N LYS A 115 15.01 20.45 2.48
CA LYS A 115 16.41 20.83 2.56
C LYS A 115 17.33 19.67 2.18
N SER A 116 18.19 19.87 1.18
CA SER A 116 19.25 18.91 0.85
C SER A 116 20.35 18.94 1.93
N MET A 117 20.54 17.82 2.64
CA MET A 117 21.54 17.65 3.69
C MET A 117 21.83 16.16 3.93
N THR A 118 23.00 15.87 4.48
CA THR A 118 23.43 14.50 4.80
C THR A 118 23.04 14.06 6.21
N ASP A 119 22.72 15.04 7.09
CA ASP A 119 22.29 14.75 8.46
C ASP A 119 20.90 14.07 8.47
N ASN A 120 20.67 13.18 9.44
CA ASN A 120 19.36 12.59 9.67
C ASN A 120 18.37 13.68 10.10
N LYS A 121 17.24 13.77 9.43
CA LYS A 121 16.18 14.77 9.66
C LYS A 121 15.16 14.35 10.70
N GLN A 122 15.21 13.13 11.21
CA GLN A 122 14.29 12.64 12.22
C GLN A 122 14.39 13.51 13.50
N ILE A 123 13.24 13.89 14.01
CA ILE A 123 13.12 14.67 15.22
C ILE A 123 13.10 13.70 16.42
N ASN A 124 14.01 13.89 17.37
CA ASN A 124 14.14 13.05 18.54
C ASN A 124 13.20 13.45 19.69
N HIS A 125 12.84 14.74 19.77
CA HIS A 125 12.06 15.27 20.86
C HIS A 125 11.46 16.62 20.53
N ILE A 126 10.29 16.91 21.07
CA ILE A 126 9.56 18.18 20.96
C ILE A 126 9.51 18.86 22.33
N ASN A 127 10.08 20.04 22.49
CA ASN A 127 9.98 20.86 23.71
C ASN A 127 9.20 22.14 23.41
N ILE A 128 8.11 22.38 24.14
CA ILE A 128 7.22 23.52 23.95
C ILE A 128 7.50 24.61 24.99
N SER A 129 7.69 25.86 24.54
CA SER A 129 7.83 27.04 25.40
C SER A 129 7.10 28.25 24.82
N GLY A 130 5.92 28.56 25.35
CA GLY A 130 5.04 29.58 24.81
C GLY A 130 4.53 29.22 23.42
N ALA A 131 4.68 30.15 22.47
CA ALA A 131 4.38 29.89 21.05
C ALA A 131 5.53 29.19 20.33
N ASN A 132 6.71 29.10 20.91
CA ASN A 132 7.88 28.48 20.31
C ASN A 132 7.95 27.01 20.65
N VAL A 133 8.47 26.26 19.71
CA VAL A 133 8.77 24.81 19.85
C VAL A 133 10.24 24.61 19.49
N TYR A 134 10.94 23.81 20.30
CA TYR A 134 12.33 23.44 20.09
C TYR A 134 12.38 21.96 19.74
N LEU A 135 12.76 21.67 18.50
CA LEU A 135 12.85 20.32 17.95
C LEU A 135 14.30 19.86 18.06
N SER A 136 14.52 18.76 18.77
CA SER A 136 15.85 18.15 18.96
C SER A 136 16.13 17.17 17.83
N LEU A 137 17.33 17.28 17.19
CA LEU A 137 17.71 16.48 16.01
C LEU A 137 19.15 15.96 16.12
N SER A 138 19.54 15.13 15.15
CA SER A 138 20.87 14.52 15.06
C SER A 138 22.03 15.54 14.98
N PHE A 139 21.76 16.80 14.60
CA PHE A 139 22.77 17.85 14.40
C PHE A 139 22.60 19.06 15.32
N GLY A 140 21.56 19.09 16.15
CA GLY A 140 21.29 20.22 17.03
C GLY A 140 19.80 20.44 17.30
N ILE A 141 19.36 21.71 17.33
CA ILE A 141 17.98 22.10 17.68
C ILE A 141 17.43 23.07 16.64
N ILE A 142 16.19 22.86 16.21
CA ILE A 142 15.41 23.80 15.40
C ILE A 142 14.39 24.51 16.29
N LYS A 143 14.31 25.84 16.19
CA LYS A 143 13.29 26.66 16.83
C LYS A 143 12.20 26.98 15.83
N LEU A 144 10.97 26.59 16.15
CA LEU A 144 9.77 26.76 15.34
C LEU A 144 8.78 27.71 16.05
N ASP A 145 8.17 28.64 15.32
CA ASP A 145 7.01 29.41 15.78
C ASP A 145 5.72 28.75 15.33
N THR A 146 4.95 28.20 16.28
CA THR A 146 3.68 27.53 15.99
C THR A 146 2.53 28.48 15.71
N LYS A 147 2.66 29.76 16.05
CA LYS A 147 1.64 30.78 15.72
C LYS A 147 1.71 31.11 14.23
N GLU A 148 2.91 31.46 13.76
CA GLU A 148 3.16 31.85 12.37
C GLU A 148 3.38 30.61 11.43
N GLY A 149 3.67 29.43 11.99
CA GLY A 149 3.94 28.21 11.21
C GLY A 149 5.24 28.29 10.42
N LYS A 150 6.34 28.72 11.06
CA LYS A 150 7.65 28.86 10.38
C LYS A 150 8.83 28.54 11.28
N ILE A 151 9.91 28.06 10.67
CA ILE A 151 11.20 27.89 11.34
C ILE A 151 11.82 29.26 11.56
N LEU A 152 12.18 29.56 12.82
CA LEU A 152 12.83 30.82 13.19
C LEU A 152 14.35 30.72 13.15
N ASP A 153 14.91 29.67 13.79
CA ASP A 153 16.35 29.48 13.96
C ASP A 153 16.73 28.01 13.84
N THR A 154 17.96 27.72 13.46
CA THR A 154 18.59 26.41 13.50
C THR A 154 19.92 26.50 14.28
N TYR A 155 19.96 25.85 15.44
CA TYR A 155 21.15 25.80 16.30
C TYR A 155 21.94 24.54 15.99
N LYS A 156 22.93 24.65 15.09
CA LYS A 156 23.78 23.52 14.68
C LYS A 156 24.87 23.28 15.72
N LEU A 157 24.67 22.33 16.62
CA LEU A 157 25.62 22.00 17.69
C LEU A 157 26.72 21.04 17.21
N GLY A 158 26.45 20.23 16.20
CA GLY A 158 27.41 19.27 15.63
C GLY A 158 27.44 17.93 16.36
N PHE A 159 26.42 17.66 17.17
CA PHE A 159 26.19 16.37 17.84
C PHE A 159 24.69 16.10 17.93
N ASN A 160 24.34 14.84 18.15
CA ASN A 160 22.95 14.40 18.30
C ASN A 160 22.37 14.91 19.62
N VAL A 161 21.25 15.66 19.55
CA VAL A 161 20.48 16.12 20.71
C VAL A 161 19.32 15.15 20.93
N ASN A 162 19.37 14.38 22.03
CA ASN A 162 18.33 13.42 22.36
C ASN A 162 17.05 14.11 22.87
N TYR A 163 17.19 15.15 23.70
CA TYR A 163 16.10 16.01 24.14
C TYR A 163 16.60 17.39 24.52
N SER A 164 15.68 18.37 24.54
CA SER A 164 15.96 19.72 25.01
C SER A 164 14.89 20.17 25.99
N TYR A 165 15.27 21.11 26.88
CA TYR A 165 14.34 21.74 27.82
C TYR A 165 14.77 23.17 28.11
N ILE A 166 13.87 23.98 28.67
CA ILE A 166 14.17 25.36 29.11
C ILE A 166 14.02 25.44 30.62
N GLU A 167 15.05 25.96 31.26
CA GLU A 167 15.10 26.23 32.69
C GLU A 167 15.92 27.49 32.91
N ASP A 168 15.55 28.34 33.87
CA ASP A 168 16.26 29.57 34.26
C ASP A 168 16.74 30.45 33.09
N ASN A 169 15.86 30.65 32.09
CA ASN A 169 16.15 31.43 30.89
C ASN A 169 17.31 30.88 30.02
N CYS A 170 17.61 29.60 30.16
CA CYS A 170 18.57 28.86 29.35
C CYS A 170 17.88 27.74 28.58
N LEU A 171 18.32 27.52 27.35
CA LEU A 171 17.98 26.32 26.56
C LEU A 171 19.05 25.26 26.80
N TYR A 172 18.62 24.07 27.24
CA TYR A 172 19.49 22.93 27.49
C TYR A 172 19.35 21.92 26.34
N ALA A 173 20.49 21.42 25.88
CA ALA A 173 20.62 20.39 24.88
C ALA A 173 21.29 19.15 25.52
N ALA A 174 20.55 18.06 25.66
CA ALA A 174 21.05 16.82 26.25
C ALA A 174 21.43 15.82 25.17
N SER A 175 22.66 15.32 25.21
CA SER A 175 23.23 14.38 24.26
C SER A 175 23.92 13.21 24.97
N LYS A 176 23.57 11.98 24.56
CA LYS A 176 24.28 10.78 25.06
C LYS A 176 25.78 10.80 24.74
N GLU A 177 26.13 11.41 23.61
CA GLU A 177 27.52 11.47 23.13
C GLU A 177 28.31 12.63 23.73
N ALA A 178 27.71 13.82 23.79
CA ALA A 178 28.40 15.06 24.14
C ALA A 178 28.19 15.49 25.61
N GLY A 179 27.15 15.00 26.27
CA GLY A 179 26.73 15.41 27.62
C GLY A 179 25.63 16.47 27.58
N LEU A 180 25.54 17.29 28.62
CA LEU A 180 24.56 18.36 28.73
C LEU A 180 25.19 19.72 28.39
N TYR A 181 24.61 20.43 27.45
CA TYR A 181 24.99 21.79 27.06
C TYR A 181 23.88 22.77 27.38
N ARG A 182 24.23 24.04 27.64
CA ARG A 182 23.27 25.10 27.84
C ARG A 182 23.63 26.35 27.04
N GLY A 183 22.63 27.06 26.56
CA GLY A 183 22.75 28.36 25.92
C GLY A 183 21.76 29.35 26.53
N VAL A 184 22.22 30.55 26.88
CA VAL A 184 21.35 31.59 27.45
C VAL A 184 20.44 32.15 26.33
N LEU A 185 19.11 32.12 26.50
CA LEU A 185 18.14 32.51 25.48
C LEU A 185 18.25 33.94 24.98
N LYS A 186 18.85 34.87 25.78
CA LYS A 186 19.11 36.26 25.38
C LYS A 186 20.32 36.42 24.46
N LYS A 187 21.17 35.39 24.33
CA LYS A 187 22.33 35.39 23.43
C LYS A 187 21.95 34.84 22.05
N ASN A 188 22.78 35.15 21.06
CA ASN A 188 22.63 34.52 19.72
C ASN A 188 23.05 33.05 19.76
N LEU A 189 22.09 32.13 19.89
CA LEU A 189 22.35 30.70 19.99
C LEU A 189 22.70 30.00 18.64
N ILE A 190 22.66 30.76 17.54
CA ILE A 190 23.20 30.26 16.24
C ILE A 190 24.73 30.18 16.34
N ASP A 191 25.37 31.07 17.13
CA ASP A 191 26.80 30.97 17.42
C ASP A 191 27.06 29.90 18.48
N LYS A 192 27.80 28.87 18.13
CA LYS A 192 28.19 27.77 19.02
C LYS A 192 28.96 28.23 20.25
N ASN A 193 29.68 29.32 20.17
CA ASN A 193 30.45 29.88 21.32
C ASN A 193 29.55 30.37 22.46
N ASN A 194 28.27 30.55 22.22
CA ASN A 194 27.27 30.88 23.23
C ASN A 194 26.66 29.66 23.94
N TRP A 195 27.14 28.48 23.62
CA TRP A 195 26.81 27.25 24.29
C TRP A 195 27.97 26.76 25.15
N GLU A 196 27.69 26.37 26.38
CA GLU A 196 28.68 25.86 27.34
C GLU A 196 28.27 24.49 27.87
N LYS A 197 29.24 23.66 28.20
CA LYS A 197 28.97 22.36 28.83
C LYS A 197 28.47 22.59 30.26
N ALA A 198 27.28 22.07 30.56
CA ALA A 198 26.60 22.23 31.84
C ALA A 198 26.58 20.98 32.71
N GLY A 199 27.02 19.84 32.16
CA GLY A 199 27.04 18.56 32.89
C GLY A 199 27.07 17.35 32.01
N ASN A 200 26.74 16.22 32.60
CA ASN A 200 26.61 14.93 31.93
C ASN A 200 25.16 14.71 31.48
N PHE A 201 24.99 13.85 30.45
CA PHE A 201 23.68 13.39 30.04
C PHE A 201 22.99 12.65 31.18
N LYS A 202 21.70 12.91 31.33
CA LYS A 202 20.81 12.12 32.20
C LYS A 202 19.68 11.57 31.35
N GLU A 203 19.38 10.29 31.49
CA GLU A 203 18.24 9.70 30.79
C GLU A 203 16.95 10.28 31.37
N GLN A 204 16.07 10.73 30.49
CA GLN A 204 14.74 11.23 30.87
C GLN A 204 13.73 10.15 30.50
N THR A 205 13.02 9.62 31.47
CA THR A 205 11.89 8.72 31.22
C THR A 205 10.68 9.57 30.88
N MET A 206 10.29 9.59 29.60
CA MET A 206 9.04 10.19 29.18
C MET A 206 7.95 9.12 29.27
N ASN A 207 6.90 9.42 30.03
CA ASN A 207 5.74 8.53 30.11
C ASN A 207 4.66 9.09 29.18
N SER A 208 4.83 8.86 27.89
CA SER A 208 3.95 9.36 26.83
C SER A 208 2.60 8.64 26.74
N THR A 209 2.47 7.48 27.43
CA THR A 209 1.23 6.67 27.43
C THR A 209 0.49 6.68 28.78
N ASN A 210 0.90 7.52 29.75
CA ASN A 210 0.15 7.73 31.00
C ASN A 210 0.24 9.21 31.40
N VAL A 211 -0.68 10.01 30.89
CA VAL A 211 -0.63 11.48 30.90
C VAL A 211 -1.77 12.04 31.73
N TYR A 212 -1.45 12.98 32.65
CA TYR A 212 -2.46 13.66 33.44
C TYR A 212 -3.03 14.88 32.69
N ASP A 213 -4.32 14.83 32.42
CA ASP A 213 -5.07 15.94 31.85
C ASP A 213 -5.44 16.95 32.96
N THR A 214 -4.72 18.07 32.98
CA THR A 214 -4.93 19.14 33.97
C THR A 214 -6.28 19.86 33.81
N THR A 215 -6.89 19.80 32.62
CA THR A 215 -8.17 20.45 32.30
C THR A 215 -9.32 19.62 32.83
N ASN A 216 -9.37 18.33 32.48
CA ASN A 216 -10.47 17.44 32.78
C ASN A 216 -10.28 16.63 34.07
N LYS A 217 -9.07 16.69 34.66
CA LYS A 217 -8.69 15.98 35.91
C LYS A 217 -8.71 14.45 35.78
N TYR A 218 -8.40 13.93 34.60
CA TYR A 218 -8.29 12.51 34.31
C TYR A 218 -6.83 12.13 34.06
N TRP A 219 -6.52 10.83 34.24
CA TRP A 219 -5.31 10.20 33.73
C TRP A 219 -5.64 9.44 32.46
N TRP A 220 -5.10 9.86 31.35
CA TRP A 220 -5.17 9.14 30.09
C TRP A 220 -4.09 8.07 30.05
N THR A 221 -4.45 6.86 29.60
CA THR A 221 -3.51 5.73 29.54
C THR A 221 -3.93 4.72 28.46
N VAL A 222 -3.10 3.70 28.26
CA VAL A 222 -3.37 2.55 27.40
C VAL A 222 -3.71 1.35 28.27
N LYS A 223 -4.80 0.67 27.94
CA LYS A 223 -5.21 -0.61 28.54
C LYS A 223 -5.62 -1.56 27.43
N GLU A 224 -4.99 -2.73 27.38
CA GLU A 224 -5.26 -3.75 26.35
C GLU A 224 -5.19 -3.20 24.90
N GLY A 225 -4.17 -2.34 24.64
CA GLY A 225 -3.98 -1.69 23.33
C GLY A 225 -4.90 -0.52 23.03
N LYS A 226 -5.88 -0.20 23.90
CA LYS A 226 -6.88 0.84 23.68
C LYS A 226 -6.63 2.07 24.54
N LEU A 227 -6.98 3.25 24.01
CA LEU A 227 -6.98 4.48 24.78
C LEU A 227 -8.08 4.42 25.84
N THR A 228 -7.76 4.73 27.08
CA THR A 228 -8.70 4.81 28.18
C THR A 228 -8.32 5.91 29.15
N TYR A 229 -9.21 6.25 30.08
CA TYR A 229 -8.89 7.18 31.15
C TYR A 229 -9.45 6.70 32.49
N TYR A 230 -8.78 7.15 33.56
CA TYR A 230 -9.17 6.81 34.94
C TYR A 230 -9.04 7.99 35.87
N THR A 231 -9.75 7.91 36.99
CA THR A 231 -9.56 8.75 38.19
C THR A 231 -8.96 7.90 39.31
N LEU A 232 -8.36 8.56 40.29
CA LEU A 232 -7.94 7.89 41.51
C LEU A 232 -8.99 8.09 42.62
N ASN A 233 -9.38 7.01 43.32
CA ASN A 233 -10.19 7.11 44.50
C ASN A 233 -9.37 7.58 45.74
N THR A 234 -10.00 7.64 46.91
CA THR A 234 -9.35 8.01 48.18
C THR A 234 -8.21 7.10 48.55
N ASP A 235 -8.25 5.84 48.17
CA ASP A 235 -7.26 4.80 48.44
C ASP A 235 -6.18 4.71 47.34
N LYS A 236 -6.18 5.67 46.38
CA LYS A 236 -5.29 5.75 45.20
C LYS A 236 -5.46 4.60 44.21
N GLU A 237 -6.58 3.91 44.21
CA GLU A 237 -6.91 2.90 43.22
C GLU A 237 -7.45 3.56 41.94
N LYS A 238 -7.15 2.93 40.79
CA LYS A 238 -7.59 3.40 39.47
C LYS A 238 -9.04 2.99 39.22
N ILE A 239 -9.91 3.98 38.98
CA ILE A 239 -11.27 3.77 38.54
C ILE A 239 -11.38 4.17 37.08
N TYR A 240 -11.39 3.17 36.19
CA TYR A 240 -11.51 3.36 34.75
C TYR A 240 -12.90 3.85 34.37
N GLN A 241 -12.96 4.80 33.44
CA GLN A 241 -14.20 5.50 33.04
C GLN A 241 -14.72 5.05 31.68
N THR A 242 -13.96 4.22 30.94
CA THR A 242 -14.35 3.68 29.62
C THR A 242 -13.75 2.28 29.42
N GLU A 243 -14.44 1.45 28.65
CA GLU A 243 -13.96 0.11 28.27
C GLU A 243 -12.77 0.13 27.30
N GLY A 244 -12.51 1.29 26.70
CA GLY A 244 -11.42 1.51 25.75
C GLY A 244 -11.91 2.09 24.43
N ILE A 245 -11.11 3.00 23.88
CA ILE A 245 -11.37 3.77 22.67
C ILE A 245 -10.33 3.37 21.64
N ILE A 246 -10.77 2.90 20.49
CA ILE A 246 -9.92 2.56 19.35
C ILE A 246 -10.72 2.73 18.05
N PRO A 247 -10.20 3.40 17.01
CA PRO A 247 -10.83 3.40 15.70
C PRO A 247 -10.81 1.99 15.07
N ASP A 248 -11.72 1.74 14.13
CA ASP A 248 -11.68 0.53 13.31
C ASP A 248 -10.43 0.55 12.42
N GLY A 249 -9.75 -0.59 12.33
CA GLY A 249 -8.52 -0.75 11.57
C GLY A 249 -8.04 -2.21 11.57
N PRO A 250 -7.07 -2.57 10.73
CA PRO A 250 -6.47 -3.89 10.74
C PRO A 250 -5.69 -4.14 12.05
N ALA A 251 -5.47 -5.41 12.41
CA ALA A 251 -4.73 -5.76 13.63
C ALA A 251 -3.29 -5.20 13.64
N SER A 252 -2.66 -5.19 12.49
CA SER A 252 -1.33 -4.58 12.30
C SER A 252 -1.20 -3.90 10.94
N ASN A 253 -0.12 -3.12 10.73
CA ASN A 253 0.21 -2.52 9.43
C ASN A 253 1.06 -3.46 8.55
N LYS A 254 0.98 -4.78 8.75
CA LYS A 254 1.72 -5.78 7.98
C LYS A 254 0.85 -6.36 6.87
N PHE A 255 1.25 -6.12 5.63
CA PHE A 255 0.56 -6.57 4.43
C PHE A 255 1.59 -7.10 3.43
N TYR A 256 1.55 -8.40 3.13
CA TYR A 256 2.52 -9.03 2.23
C TYR A 256 1.92 -9.40 0.87
N ARG A 257 0.79 -10.11 0.87
CA ARG A 257 0.06 -10.48 -0.34
C ARG A 257 -1.42 -10.15 -0.18
N LEU A 258 -2.01 -9.62 -1.24
CA LEU A 258 -3.40 -9.18 -1.30
C LEU A 258 -4.21 -10.06 -2.25
N TYR A 259 -5.45 -10.32 -1.89
CA TYR A 259 -6.38 -11.12 -2.67
C TYR A 259 -7.78 -10.51 -2.63
N ILE A 260 -8.50 -10.55 -3.74
CA ILE A 260 -9.91 -10.15 -3.80
C ILE A 260 -10.78 -11.39 -4.02
N ASN A 261 -11.78 -11.57 -3.16
CA ASN A 261 -12.82 -12.55 -3.36
C ASN A 261 -14.18 -11.99 -2.94
N LYS A 262 -15.18 -12.05 -3.83
CA LYS A 262 -16.55 -11.57 -3.60
C LYS A 262 -16.60 -10.15 -2.99
N ASN A 263 -15.84 -9.22 -3.55
CA ASN A 263 -15.70 -7.83 -3.10
C ASN A 263 -14.98 -7.61 -1.76
N LYS A 264 -14.58 -8.66 -1.05
CA LYS A 264 -13.76 -8.56 0.15
C LYS A 264 -12.27 -8.57 -0.23
N LEU A 265 -11.48 -7.77 0.47
CA LEU A 265 -10.03 -7.85 0.43
C LEU A 265 -9.56 -8.79 1.53
N TYR A 266 -8.69 -9.71 1.18
CA TYR A 266 -7.94 -10.57 2.10
C TYR A 266 -6.47 -10.26 1.99
N ALA A 267 -5.77 -10.22 3.11
CA ALA A 267 -4.35 -9.98 3.14
C ALA A 267 -3.65 -10.90 4.14
N VAL A 268 -2.52 -11.46 3.75
CA VAL A 268 -1.63 -12.17 4.67
C VAL A 268 -0.52 -11.21 5.14
N ALA A 269 -0.23 -11.24 6.44
CA ALA A 269 0.74 -10.35 7.09
C ALA A 269 2.15 -10.98 7.20
N GLY A 270 2.53 -11.86 6.27
CA GLY A 270 3.83 -12.50 6.24
C GLY A 270 4.95 -11.62 5.71
N ALA A 271 6.05 -12.25 5.41
CA ALA A 271 7.15 -11.70 4.62
C ALA A 271 8.09 -12.84 4.21
N TRP A 272 8.86 -12.59 3.18
CA TRP A 272 9.94 -13.47 2.77
C TRP A 272 11.26 -12.70 2.70
N SER A 273 12.29 -13.29 3.28
CA SER A 273 13.68 -12.88 3.07
C SER A 273 14.55 -14.12 2.94
N GLN A 274 15.47 -14.10 1.99
CA GLN A 274 16.44 -15.18 1.81
C GLN A 274 17.54 -15.16 2.88
N GLU A 275 17.79 -13.98 3.46
CA GLU A 275 18.91 -13.77 4.40
C GLU A 275 18.54 -13.99 5.87
N LYS A 276 17.28 -13.77 6.23
CA LYS A 276 16.81 -13.84 7.64
C LYS A 276 15.35 -14.19 7.77
N ASP A 277 14.96 -14.71 8.93
CA ASP A 277 13.55 -14.87 9.30
C ASP A 277 12.92 -13.51 9.59
N CYS A 278 11.77 -13.25 8.97
CA CYS A 278 11.00 -12.04 9.21
C CYS A 278 10.24 -12.11 10.53
N ASN A 279 9.77 -13.30 10.92
CA ASN A 279 9.06 -13.57 12.18
C ASN A 279 7.82 -12.70 12.40
N ASN A 280 7.13 -12.30 11.34
CA ASN A 280 5.87 -11.58 11.45
C ASN A 280 4.79 -12.48 12.07
N MET A 281 3.88 -11.89 12.84
CA MET A 281 2.71 -12.60 13.37
C MET A 281 1.92 -13.25 12.25
N GLY A 282 1.33 -14.39 12.51
CA GLY A 282 0.43 -15.07 11.58
C GLY A 282 -0.93 -14.38 11.59
N GLU A 283 -1.15 -13.45 10.67
CA GLU A 283 -2.39 -12.67 10.58
C GLU A 283 -2.97 -12.78 9.16
N VAL A 284 -4.28 -12.99 9.08
CA VAL A 284 -5.06 -12.82 7.85
C VAL A 284 -6.07 -11.73 8.11
N HIS A 285 -5.84 -10.56 7.52
CA HIS A 285 -6.74 -9.42 7.59
C HIS A 285 -7.82 -9.51 6.52
N VAL A 286 -9.06 -9.20 6.86
CA VAL A 286 -10.17 -9.19 5.92
C VAL A 286 -10.89 -7.84 6.01
N TRP A 287 -10.93 -7.09 4.90
CA TRP A 287 -11.74 -5.90 4.75
C TRP A 287 -13.00 -6.24 3.96
N ASN A 288 -14.16 -6.12 4.58
CA ASN A 288 -15.44 -6.47 3.94
C ASN A 288 -16.15 -5.29 3.24
N GLY A 289 -15.49 -4.11 3.21
CA GLY A 289 -16.04 -2.86 2.68
C GLY A 289 -16.58 -1.90 3.75
N GLU A 290 -16.80 -2.39 4.97
CA GLU A 290 -17.34 -1.61 6.11
C GLU A 290 -16.46 -1.69 7.34
N LYS A 291 -15.91 -2.88 7.65
CA LYS A 291 -15.11 -3.14 8.85
C LYS A 291 -14.02 -4.16 8.59
N TRP A 292 -13.00 -4.14 9.47
CA TRP A 292 -11.95 -5.12 9.50
C TRP A 292 -12.38 -6.36 10.30
N GLU A 293 -12.01 -7.53 9.79
CA GLU A 293 -12.20 -8.84 10.40
C GLU A 293 -10.86 -9.58 10.39
N GLU A 294 -10.64 -10.46 11.37
CA GLU A 294 -9.42 -11.24 11.50
C GLU A 294 -9.76 -12.73 11.54
N PHE A 295 -8.88 -13.55 10.97
CA PHE A 295 -8.97 -15.00 11.16
C PHE A 295 -8.52 -15.38 12.56
N GLU A 296 -9.09 -16.47 13.06
CA GLU A 296 -8.67 -17.09 14.30
C GLU A 296 -7.18 -17.43 14.24
N GLN A 297 -6.43 -17.01 15.26
CA GLN A 297 -5.01 -17.30 15.38
C GLN A 297 -4.83 -18.52 16.28
N PRO A 298 -4.44 -19.69 15.71
CA PRO A 298 -4.17 -20.87 16.53
C PRO A 298 -2.94 -20.62 17.43
N SER A 299 -3.00 -21.11 18.66
CA SER A 299 -1.89 -20.93 19.60
C SER A 299 -0.67 -21.76 19.20
N ASP A 300 0.55 -21.22 19.43
CA ASP A 300 1.80 -21.92 19.20
C ASP A 300 1.84 -23.28 19.96
N ALA A 301 1.23 -23.33 21.14
CA ALA A 301 1.15 -24.54 21.94
C ALA A 301 0.28 -25.63 21.28
N SER A 302 -0.85 -25.25 20.65
CA SER A 302 -1.73 -26.20 19.95
C SER A 302 -1.11 -26.73 18.65
N LEU A 303 -0.28 -25.91 17.99
CA LEU A 303 0.41 -26.26 16.76
C LEU A 303 1.71 -27.05 16.97
N GLY A 304 2.36 -26.91 18.14
CA GLY A 304 3.72 -27.40 18.39
C GLY A 304 4.83 -26.59 17.70
N HIS A 305 4.48 -25.46 17.08
CA HIS A 305 5.38 -24.53 16.42
C HIS A 305 4.78 -23.13 16.40
N ARG A 306 5.54 -22.13 15.96
CA ARG A 306 5.09 -20.74 15.89
C ARG A 306 4.17 -20.51 14.70
N TYR A 307 3.04 -19.85 14.93
CA TYR A 307 2.13 -19.37 13.91
C TYR A 307 2.63 -18.04 13.36
N ARG A 308 3.43 -18.07 12.28
CA ARG A 308 4.13 -16.90 11.74
C ARG A 308 4.32 -16.97 10.25
N ASP A 309 4.64 -15.80 9.65
CA ASP A 309 5.04 -15.63 8.26
C ASP A 309 4.11 -16.34 7.28
N LEU A 310 2.83 -15.93 7.27
CA LEU A 310 1.86 -16.37 6.26
C LEU A 310 2.26 -15.78 4.90
N LEU A 311 2.38 -16.63 3.88
CA LEU A 311 2.98 -16.25 2.60
C LEU A 311 1.97 -16.10 1.47
N CYS A 312 0.92 -16.91 1.49
CA CYS A 312 -0.08 -16.97 0.43
C CYS A 312 -1.40 -17.52 0.95
N LEU A 313 -2.47 -17.32 0.19
CA LEU A 313 -3.76 -17.98 0.41
C LEU A 313 -4.48 -18.21 -0.92
N ASP A 314 -5.44 -19.13 -0.92
CA ASP A 314 -6.42 -19.23 -2.01
C ASP A 314 -7.76 -19.78 -1.49
N PHE A 315 -8.80 -19.58 -2.29
CA PHE A 315 -10.20 -19.83 -1.97
C PHE A 315 -10.68 -21.08 -2.67
N ASP A 316 -11.32 -21.98 -1.93
CA ASP A 316 -11.94 -23.17 -2.50
C ASP A 316 -13.13 -22.77 -3.40
N PRO A 317 -13.10 -23.04 -4.71
CA PRO A 317 -14.17 -22.66 -5.60
C PRO A 317 -15.47 -23.47 -5.36
N SER A 318 -15.37 -24.62 -4.71
CA SER A 318 -16.49 -25.52 -4.43
C SER A 318 -17.16 -25.28 -3.07
N LYS A 319 -16.46 -24.61 -2.14
CA LYS A 319 -16.93 -24.45 -0.77
C LYS A 319 -16.74 -23.02 -0.25
N GLU A 320 -17.83 -22.29 -0.09
CA GLU A 320 -17.80 -20.91 0.40
C GLU A 320 -17.17 -20.83 1.79
N GLY A 321 -16.36 -19.78 2.02
CA GLY A 321 -15.68 -19.53 3.29
C GLY A 321 -14.51 -20.47 3.58
N HIS A 322 -14.25 -21.46 2.72
CA HIS A 322 -13.13 -22.38 2.88
C HIS A 322 -11.87 -21.81 2.22
N ILE A 323 -10.79 -21.70 2.99
CA ILE A 323 -9.57 -21.01 2.58
C ILE A 323 -8.36 -21.81 3.05
N MET A 324 -7.37 -21.93 2.15
CA MET A 324 -6.08 -22.52 2.47
C MET A 324 -5.00 -21.45 2.50
N VAL A 325 -4.20 -21.45 3.55
CA VAL A 325 -3.17 -20.42 3.82
C VAL A 325 -1.81 -21.08 3.97
N GLY A 326 -0.89 -20.78 3.06
CA GLY A 326 0.49 -21.25 3.10
C GLY A 326 1.38 -20.36 3.96
N SER A 327 2.32 -20.97 4.67
CA SER A 327 3.26 -20.30 5.56
C SER A 327 4.65 -20.92 5.54
N LYS A 328 5.57 -20.40 6.37
CA LYS A 328 6.88 -21.03 6.63
C LYS A 328 6.79 -22.28 7.53
N ALA A 329 5.66 -22.53 8.17
CA ALA A 329 5.50 -23.64 9.12
C ALA A 329 4.43 -24.68 8.71
N GLY A 330 3.86 -24.56 7.52
CA GLY A 330 2.87 -25.48 6.98
C GLY A 330 1.77 -24.80 6.18
N LEU A 331 0.76 -25.60 5.87
CA LEU A 331 -0.47 -25.20 5.22
C LEU A 331 -1.60 -25.21 6.26
N TYR A 332 -2.28 -24.10 6.42
CA TYR A 332 -3.40 -23.94 7.36
C TYR A 332 -4.72 -23.93 6.63
N GLU A 333 -5.69 -24.67 7.16
CA GLU A 333 -7.05 -24.76 6.66
C GLU A 333 -7.98 -23.93 7.56
N PHE A 334 -8.81 -23.10 6.94
CA PHE A 334 -9.82 -22.28 7.62
C PHE A 334 -11.20 -22.45 6.99
N GLN A 335 -12.25 -22.41 7.84
CA GLN A 335 -13.63 -22.29 7.42
C GLN A 335 -14.26 -21.07 8.10
N ASP A 336 -14.73 -20.10 7.32
CA ASP A 336 -15.33 -18.86 7.80
C ASP A 336 -14.43 -18.11 8.83
N GLY A 337 -13.13 -18.09 8.57
CA GLY A 337 -12.11 -17.51 9.43
C GLY A 337 -11.76 -18.33 10.67
N LYS A 338 -12.38 -19.51 10.89
CA LYS A 338 -12.08 -20.41 11.99
C LYS A 338 -11.01 -21.41 11.59
N PHE A 339 -10.01 -21.60 12.44
CA PHE A 339 -8.95 -22.57 12.24
C PHE A 339 -9.49 -24.01 12.31
N ILE A 340 -9.16 -24.82 11.31
CA ILE A 340 -9.56 -26.23 11.23
C ILE A 340 -8.37 -27.14 11.49
N LYS A 341 -7.27 -26.97 10.69
CA LYS A 341 -6.15 -27.91 10.72
C LYS A 341 -4.88 -27.26 10.13
N CYS A 342 -3.73 -27.75 10.56
CA CYS A 342 -2.42 -27.48 9.94
C CYS A 342 -1.90 -28.76 9.30
N TYR A 343 -1.46 -28.65 8.06
CA TYR A 343 -0.77 -29.71 7.32
C TYR A 343 0.72 -29.37 7.20
N ASN A 344 1.58 -30.28 7.64
CA ASN A 344 3.01 -30.11 7.60
C ASN A 344 3.72 -31.48 7.45
N LYS A 345 5.05 -31.50 7.52
CA LYS A 345 5.85 -32.74 7.40
C LYS A 345 5.54 -33.80 8.45
N ASP A 346 4.93 -33.46 9.58
CA ASP A 346 4.68 -34.39 10.69
C ASP A 346 3.36 -35.16 10.51
N ASN A 347 2.45 -34.66 9.65
CA ASN A 347 1.14 -35.28 9.39
C ASN A 347 0.80 -35.50 7.91
N THR A 348 1.75 -35.26 7.00
CA THR A 348 1.66 -35.61 5.58
C THR A 348 2.95 -36.20 5.10
N SER A 349 2.89 -37.22 4.24
CA SER A 349 4.08 -37.90 3.69
C SER A 349 4.76 -37.15 2.54
N VAL A 350 4.09 -36.17 1.96
CA VAL A 350 4.56 -35.48 0.74
C VAL A 350 5.16 -34.10 1.04
N ILE A 351 4.72 -33.43 2.10
CA ILE A 351 5.30 -32.16 2.50
C ILE A 351 6.63 -32.42 3.21
N THR A 352 7.70 -31.85 2.70
CA THR A 352 9.07 -32.12 3.17
C THR A 352 9.81 -30.85 3.57
N SER A 353 10.79 -30.99 4.44
CA SER A 353 11.68 -29.91 4.88
C SER A 353 13.08 -30.44 5.21
N PRO A 354 14.01 -30.48 4.26
CA PRO A 354 15.32 -31.07 4.50
C PRO A 354 16.24 -30.22 5.37
N LEU A 355 16.03 -28.90 5.45
CA LEU A 355 16.97 -27.96 6.09
C LEU A 355 16.70 -27.75 7.57
N SER A 356 15.49 -27.97 8.07
CA SER A 356 15.14 -27.75 9.49
C SER A 356 13.87 -28.49 9.88
N LYS A 357 13.86 -29.02 11.12
CA LYS A 357 12.62 -29.58 11.69
C LYS A 357 11.49 -28.55 11.87
N SER A 358 11.83 -27.25 11.84
CA SER A 358 10.91 -26.15 12.12
C SER A 358 10.32 -25.50 10.87
N TYR A 359 10.86 -25.80 9.68
CA TYR A 359 10.40 -25.17 8.43
C TYR A 359 9.68 -26.16 7.55
N THR A 360 8.46 -25.83 7.17
CA THR A 360 7.65 -26.51 6.15
C THR A 360 7.06 -25.42 5.29
N ILE A 361 7.82 -24.96 4.28
CA ILE A 361 7.50 -23.72 3.57
C ILE A 361 6.55 -23.99 2.41
N ILE A 362 5.29 -23.66 2.63
CA ILE A 362 4.28 -23.61 1.55
C ILE A 362 4.21 -22.16 1.09
N SER A 363 4.89 -21.88 -0.01
CA SER A 363 5.13 -20.54 -0.51
C SER A 363 4.12 -20.07 -1.56
N SER A 364 3.34 -20.98 -2.13
CA SER A 364 2.24 -20.68 -3.04
C SER A 364 1.18 -21.76 -2.98
N VAL A 365 -0.08 -21.35 -3.08
CA VAL A 365 -1.24 -22.25 -3.18
C VAL A 365 -2.19 -21.73 -4.25
N LYS A 366 -2.84 -22.64 -4.98
CA LYS A 366 -3.84 -22.28 -5.99
C LYS A 366 -4.81 -23.45 -6.22
N TYR A 367 -6.10 -23.16 -6.15
CA TYR A 367 -7.12 -24.09 -6.58
C TYR A 367 -7.29 -24.05 -8.11
N ASP A 368 -7.46 -25.21 -8.72
CA ASP A 368 -7.98 -25.28 -10.09
C ASP A 368 -9.53 -25.30 -10.08
N THR A 369 -10.14 -25.18 -11.25
CA THR A 369 -11.62 -25.17 -11.39
C THR A 369 -12.28 -26.47 -10.98
N THR A 370 -11.53 -27.56 -10.84
CA THR A 370 -12.06 -28.86 -10.34
C THR A 370 -12.10 -28.90 -8.81
N GLY A 371 -11.53 -27.91 -8.11
CA GLY A 371 -11.41 -27.89 -6.67
C GLY A 371 -10.19 -28.63 -6.12
N LYS A 372 -9.26 -29.03 -6.97
CA LYS A 372 -7.97 -29.58 -6.54
C LYS A 372 -7.03 -28.43 -6.17
N LEU A 373 -6.40 -28.54 -5.00
CA LEU A 373 -5.41 -27.56 -4.52
C LEU A 373 -4.02 -27.94 -5.03
N TRP A 374 -3.36 -27.01 -5.71
CA TRP A 374 -1.97 -27.07 -6.10
C TRP A 374 -1.10 -26.25 -5.16
N LEU A 375 0.09 -26.76 -4.83
CA LEU A 375 0.99 -26.16 -3.85
C LEU A 375 2.43 -26.16 -4.33
N LEU A 376 3.16 -25.14 -3.94
CA LEU A 376 4.62 -25.07 -4.05
C LEU A 376 5.25 -25.18 -2.66
N ASN A 377 6.08 -26.23 -2.48
CA ASN A 377 6.84 -26.46 -1.25
C ASN A 377 8.28 -26.02 -1.46
N SER A 378 8.59 -24.80 -1.02
CA SER A 378 9.94 -24.24 -1.10
C SER A 378 10.88 -24.93 -0.12
N LEU A 379 12.16 -25.09 -0.48
CA LEU A 379 13.21 -25.79 0.25
C LEU A 379 12.90 -27.28 0.55
N GLY A 380 11.77 -27.80 0.09
CA GLY A 380 11.41 -29.21 0.24
C GLY A 380 11.99 -30.07 -0.88
N ASP A 381 12.10 -31.40 -0.65
CA ASP A 381 12.49 -32.35 -1.71
C ASP A 381 11.37 -32.53 -2.75
N ASN A 382 10.13 -32.36 -2.31
CA ASN A 382 8.93 -32.38 -3.12
C ASN A 382 8.48 -30.95 -3.35
N SER A 383 8.67 -30.42 -4.55
CA SER A 383 8.44 -28.99 -4.85
C SER A 383 7.05 -28.71 -5.40
N ILE A 384 6.48 -29.60 -6.23
CA ILE A 384 5.14 -29.47 -6.81
C ILE A 384 4.25 -30.53 -6.18
N LEU A 385 3.19 -30.11 -5.51
CA LEU A 385 2.25 -30.97 -4.81
C LEU A 385 0.83 -30.66 -5.23
N SER A 386 -0.07 -31.65 -5.12
CA SER A 386 -1.50 -31.41 -5.14
C SER A 386 -2.20 -32.10 -3.98
N PHE A 387 -3.33 -31.52 -3.57
CA PHE A 387 -4.21 -32.06 -2.55
C PHE A 387 -5.65 -32.05 -3.06
N ASP A 388 -6.25 -33.23 -3.11
CA ASP A 388 -7.67 -33.39 -3.37
C ASP A 388 -8.41 -33.55 -2.04
N GLN A 389 -9.17 -32.52 -1.67
CA GLN A 389 -9.87 -32.49 -0.40
C GLN A 389 -11.04 -33.46 -0.34
N SER A 390 -11.64 -33.79 -1.48
CA SER A 390 -12.79 -34.71 -1.53
C SER A 390 -12.40 -36.14 -1.19
N THR A 391 -11.20 -36.53 -1.63
CA THR A 391 -10.63 -37.88 -1.38
C THR A 391 -9.59 -37.89 -0.27
N GLN A 392 -9.16 -36.71 0.22
CA GLN A 392 -8.04 -36.53 1.16
C GLN A 392 -6.72 -37.06 0.60
N GLU A 393 -6.57 -37.08 -0.72
CA GLU A 393 -5.41 -37.64 -1.41
C GLU A 393 -4.35 -36.53 -1.64
N TRP A 394 -3.14 -36.83 -1.24
CA TRP A 394 -1.96 -36.03 -1.53
C TRP A 394 -1.14 -36.66 -2.64
N LYS A 395 -0.67 -35.84 -3.59
CA LYS A 395 0.19 -36.31 -4.68
C LYS A 395 1.40 -35.40 -4.84
N ASN A 396 2.56 -36.03 -5.07
CA ASN A 396 3.83 -35.37 -5.40
C ASN A 396 4.13 -35.54 -6.88
N TYR A 397 4.69 -34.52 -7.51
CA TYR A 397 5.13 -34.47 -8.90
C TYR A 397 6.63 -34.20 -8.93
N PRO A 398 7.47 -35.26 -8.87
CA PRO A 398 8.91 -35.09 -8.76
C PRO A 398 9.53 -34.70 -10.09
N HIS A 399 10.31 -33.61 -10.11
CA HIS A 399 11.05 -33.15 -11.26
C HIS A 399 12.50 -32.86 -10.86
N THR A 400 13.46 -33.50 -11.52
CA THR A 400 14.88 -33.33 -11.24
C THR A 400 15.43 -31.99 -11.71
N GLU A 401 14.73 -31.32 -12.64
CA GLU A 401 15.01 -29.98 -13.14
C GLU A 401 14.89 -28.93 -12.04
N ILE A 402 14.04 -29.15 -11.04
CA ILE A 402 14.01 -28.35 -9.83
C ILE A 402 15.03 -28.94 -8.85
N GLY A 403 16.31 -28.64 -9.07
CA GLY A 403 17.40 -29.10 -8.23
C GLY A 403 17.33 -28.58 -6.79
N SER A 404 18.12 -29.16 -5.89
CA SER A 404 18.13 -28.78 -4.47
C SER A 404 18.44 -27.29 -4.25
N ASN A 405 19.25 -26.69 -5.13
CA ASN A 405 19.60 -25.25 -5.08
C ASN A 405 18.62 -24.35 -5.82
N ASP A 406 17.57 -24.88 -6.46
CA ASP A 406 16.60 -24.14 -7.25
C ASP A 406 15.24 -24.00 -6.55
N ARG A 407 15.16 -24.23 -5.22
CA ARG A 407 13.91 -24.33 -4.46
C ARG A 407 13.72 -23.25 -3.40
N TYR A 408 14.53 -22.19 -3.43
CA TYR A 408 14.57 -21.24 -2.31
C TYR A 408 13.25 -20.50 -2.07
N ASN A 409 12.64 -19.98 -3.13
CA ASN A 409 11.38 -19.24 -3.03
C ASN A 409 10.53 -19.46 -4.28
N LEU A 410 9.90 -20.63 -4.36
CA LEU A 410 8.98 -20.96 -5.42
C LEU A 410 7.66 -20.22 -5.18
N THR A 411 7.33 -19.23 -6.02
CA THR A 411 6.20 -18.34 -5.81
C THR A 411 5.54 -17.90 -7.10
N GLY A 412 4.44 -17.13 -7.01
CA GLY A 412 3.74 -16.57 -8.16
C GLY A 412 2.99 -17.60 -9.00
N LEU A 413 2.43 -18.64 -8.34
CA LEU A 413 1.71 -19.72 -9.02
C LEU A 413 0.48 -19.20 -9.76
N ILE A 414 0.43 -19.42 -11.07
CA ILE A 414 -0.71 -19.17 -11.96
C ILE A 414 -1.10 -20.50 -12.61
N ILE A 415 -2.40 -20.76 -12.75
CA ILE A 415 -2.95 -21.92 -13.46
C ILE A 415 -3.63 -21.41 -14.73
N ASP A 416 -3.06 -21.74 -15.89
CA ASP A 416 -3.65 -21.57 -17.21
C ASP A 416 -4.41 -22.87 -17.56
N GLU A 417 -5.67 -22.91 -17.17
CA GLU A 417 -6.51 -24.10 -17.35
C GLU A 417 -6.79 -24.43 -18.82
N ASN A 418 -6.83 -23.42 -19.69
CA ASN A 418 -7.10 -23.61 -21.12
C ASN A 418 -6.03 -24.45 -21.81
N ASN A 419 -4.79 -24.37 -21.32
CA ASN A 419 -3.66 -25.10 -21.88
C ASN A 419 -3.10 -26.18 -20.94
N GLY A 420 -3.68 -26.37 -19.75
CA GLY A 420 -3.21 -27.31 -18.73
C GLY A 420 -1.84 -26.97 -18.16
N ASN A 421 -1.50 -25.70 -18.11
CA ASN A 421 -0.20 -25.25 -17.64
C ASN A 421 -0.29 -24.56 -16.28
N MET A 422 0.73 -24.76 -15.47
CA MET A 422 1.03 -23.94 -14.31
C MET A 422 2.31 -23.17 -14.55
N TRP A 423 2.31 -21.88 -14.16
CA TRP A 423 3.47 -21.03 -14.23
C TRP A 423 3.87 -20.60 -12.83
N PHE A 424 5.15 -20.63 -12.52
CA PHE A 424 5.69 -20.14 -11.25
C PHE A 424 7.16 -19.73 -11.39
N VAL A 425 7.69 -19.04 -10.41
CA VAL A 425 9.07 -18.56 -10.42
C VAL A 425 9.83 -19.04 -9.19
N ASN A 426 11.15 -19.15 -9.30
CA ASN A 426 12.04 -19.15 -8.14
C ASN A 426 12.59 -17.72 -7.94
N ASN A 427 12.02 -17.02 -6.97
CA ASN A 427 12.41 -15.64 -6.63
C ASN A 427 13.64 -15.68 -5.71
N SER A 428 14.81 -15.94 -6.29
CA SER A 428 16.10 -16.07 -5.59
C SER A 428 17.19 -15.40 -6.41
N TYR A 429 18.13 -14.70 -5.76
CA TYR A 429 19.24 -14.05 -6.44
C TYR A 429 20.30 -15.05 -6.97
N GLU A 430 20.36 -16.25 -6.40
CA GLU A 430 21.33 -17.26 -6.84
C GLU A 430 20.83 -18.06 -8.04
N LYS A 431 19.54 -18.33 -8.08
CA LYS A 431 18.90 -19.25 -9.03
C LYS A 431 17.53 -18.76 -9.46
N ASN A 432 17.46 -17.52 -9.95
CA ASN A 432 16.24 -16.98 -10.53
C ASN A 432 15.82 -17.80 -11.75
N ARG A 433 14.57 -18.25 -11.78
CA ARG A 433 14.03 -19.14 -12.82
C ARG A 433 12.55 -18.84 -13.05
N LEU A 434 12.10 -19.07 -14.28
CA LEU A 434 10.68 -19.22 -14.61
C LEU A 434 10.43 -20.69 -14.97
N TYR A 435 9.33 -21.23 -14.48
CA TYR A 435 8.90 -22.60 -14.75
C TYR A 435 7.53 -22.60 -15.39
N LYS A 436 7.34 -23.52 -16.37
CA LYS A 436 6.06 -23.90 -16.92
C LYS A 436 5.91 -25.41 -16.69
N TYR A 437 4.91 -25.82 -15.95
CA TYR A 437 4.57 -27.20 -15.70
C TYR A 437 3.23 -27.56 -16.35
N ASN A 438 3.22 -28.52 -17.27
CA ASN A 438 1.99 -29.02 -17.84
C ASN A 438 1.50 -30.21 -17.00
N TYR A 439 0.41 -30.03 -16.27
CA TYR A 439 -0.11 -31.04 -15.34
C TYR A 439 -0.90 -32.16 -16.03
N ASN A 440 -1.19 -32.05 -17.35
CA ASN A 440 -1.82 -33.11 -18.14
C ASN A 440 -0.79 -34.10 -18.68
N THR A 441 0.40 -33.63 -19.04
CA THR A 441 1.49 -34.44 -19.63
C THR A 441 2.61 -34.73 -18.63
N ASP A 442 2.59 -34.11 -17.44
CA ASP A 442 3.64 -34.18 -16.43
C ASP A 442 5.01 -33.66 -16.94
N GLU A 443 4.99 -32.62 -17.79
CA GLU A 443 6.19 -32.04 -18.38
C GLU A 443 6.54 -30.72 -17.74
N LEU A 444 7.79 -30.56 -17.29
CA LEU A 444 8.32 -29.33 -16.74
C LEU A 444 9.28 -28.67 -17.73
N THR A 445 9.01 -27.42 -18.09
CA THR A 445 9.93 -26.56 -18.84
C THR A 445 10.55 -25.53 -17.91
N MET A 446 11.86 -25.41 -17.93
CA MET A 446 12.60 -24.43 -17.16
C MET A 446 13.20 -23.38 -18.09
N TYR A 447 12.91 -22.11 -17.81
CA TYR A 447 13.57 -20.96 -18.45
C TYR A 447 14.65 -20.44 -17.51
N GLY A 448 15.87 -20.26 -18.04
CA GLY A 448 17.05 -19.92 -17.25
C GLY A 448 17.04 -18.49 -16.69
N ALA A 449 18.18 -18.11 -16.09
CA ALA A 449 18.40 -16.77 -15.55
C ALA A 449 18.50 -15.68 -16.62
N THR A 450 18.61 -16.05 -17.90
CA THR A 450 18.72 -15.14 -19.04
C THR A 450 17.52 -15.36 -19.96
N PHE A 451 16.87 -14.26 -20.29
CA PHE A 451 15.75 -14.20 -21.22
C PHE A 451 16.20 -13.51 -22.52
N THR A 452 15.86 -14.07 -23.65
CA THR A 452 16.15 -13.45 -24.95
C THR A 452 14.90 -12.73 -25.44
N ASN A 453 15.03 -11.42 -25.73
CA ASN A 453 13.93 -10.62 -26.23
C ASN A 453 13.77 -10.72 -27.76
N GLU A 454 12.75 -10.07 -28.31
CA GLU A 454 12.41 -10.04 -29.73
C GLU A 454 13.51 -9.45 -30.62
N ASP A 455 14.43 -8.65 -30.07
CA ASP A 455 15.59 -8.10 -30.77
C ASP A 455 16.82 -9.02 -30.68
N GLY A 456 16.71 -10.20 -30.08
CA GLY A 456 17.83 -11.10 -29.81
C GLY A 456 18.75 -10.65 -28.67
N LYS A 457 18.35 -9.65 -27.88
CA LYS A 457 19.09 -9.16 -26.71
C LYS A 457 18.85 -10.08 -25.52
N ASN A 458 19.92 -10.42 -24.84
CA ASN A 458 19.87 -11.18 -23.60
C ASN A 458 19.63 -10.26 -22.39
N ILE A 459 18.63 -10.54 -21.61
CA ILE A 459 18.24 -9.87 -20.38
C ILE A 459 18.50 -10.82 -19.22
N THR A 460 19.35 -10.42 -18.27
CA THR A 460 19.75 -11.23 -17.12
C THR A 460 19.39 -10.51 -15.82
N PRO A 461 18.13 -10.61 -15.36
CA PRO A 461 17.71 -9.97 -14.11
C PRO A 461 18.35 -10.67 -12.90
N ILE A 462 18.50 -9.94 -11.80
CA ILE A 462 18.95 -10.51 -10.51
C ILE A 462 17.80 -11.33 -9.87
N TYR A 463 16.57 -10.83 -9.97
CA TYR A 463 15.37 -11.49 -9.47
C TYR A 463 14.28 -11.57 -10.53
N VAL A 464 13.49 -12.64 -10.46
CA VAL A 464 12.18 -12.79 -11.10
C VAL A 464 11.15 -12.86 -9.97
N HIS A 465 10.38 -11.80 -9.77
CA HIS A 465 9.57 -11.61 -8.56
C HIS A 465 8.15 -12.15 -8.65
N CYS A 466 7.51 -11.95 -9.79
CA CYS A 466 6.07 -12.18 -9.90
C CYS A 466 5.65 -12.51 -11.33
N LEU A 467 4.45 -13.07 -11.43
CA LEU A 467 3.76 -13.35 -12.68
C LEU A 467 2.35 -12.76 -12.63
N ALA A 468 1.84 -12.39 -13.80
CA ALA A 468 0.44 -12.06 -13.99
C ALA A 468 -0.01 -12.52 -15.39
N GLU A 469 -1.20 -13.08 -15.51
CA GLU A 469 -1.84 -13.34 -16.79
C GLU A 469 -2.72 -12.15 -17.16
N ASP A 470 -2.56 -11.66 -18.40
CA ASP A 470 -3.43 -10.61 -18.90
C ASP A 470 -4.69 -11.20 -19.59
N ARG A 471 -5.66 -10.35 -19.94
CA ARG A 471 -6.92 -10.81 -20.54
C ARG A 471 -6.79 -11.39 -21.95
N ASN A 472 -5.61 -11.23 -22.56
CA ASN A 472 -5.26 -11.84 -23.85
C ASN A 472 -4.55 -13.19 -23.68
N GLY A 473 -4.32 -13.62 -22.43
CA GLY A 473 -3.60 -14.84 -22.10
C GLY A 473 -2.08 -14.72 -22.20
N ASN A 474 -1.54 -13.50 -22.26
CA ASN A 474 -0.10 -13.28 -22.18
C ASN A 474 0.36 -13.40 -20.74
N ILE A 475 1.50 -14.04 -20.50
CA ILE A 475 2.10 -14.18 -19.17
C ILE A 475 3.14 -13.07 -18.99
N TRP A 476 2.80 -12.12 -18.14
CA TRP A 476 3.69 -11.03 -17.72
C TRP A 476 4.61 -11.48 -16.59
N ILE A 477 5.87 -11.03 -16.64
CA ILE A 477 6.94 -11.45 -15.75
C ILE A 477 7.57 -10.19 -15.17
N GLY A 478 7.47 -10.02 -13.85
CA GLY A 478 8.10 -8.92 -13.13
C GLY A 478 9.53 -9.27 -12.75
N THR A 479 10.48 -8.46 -13.20
CA THR A 479 11.92 -8.65 -12.95
C THR A 479 12.59 -7.40 -12.42
N THR A 480 13.85 -7.53 -11.99
CA THR A 480 14.71 -6.37 -11.64
C THR A 480 15.19 -5.59 -12.85
N SER A 481 14.96 -6.08 -14.05
CA SER A 481 15.34 -5.42 -15.32
C SER A 481 14.15 -4.87 -16.10
N GLY A 482 13.02 -4.64 -15.43
CA GLY A 482 11.76 -4.26 -16.03
C GLY A 482 10.81 -5.43 -16.27
N PRO A 483 9.60 -5.16 -16.80
CA PRO A 483 8.63 -6.20 -17.13
C PRO A 483 8.97 -6.86 -18.48
N LEU A 484 8.75 -8.16 -18.54
CA LEU A 484 8.76 -8.96 -19.76
C LEU A 484 7.41 -9.63 -19.92
N TYR A 485 7.05 -10.07 -21.11
CA TYR A 485 5.91 -10.97 -21.26
C TYR A 485 6.18 -12.03 -22.33
N LEU A 486 5.54 -13.18 -22.16
CA LEU A 486 5.45 -14.23 -23.15
C LEU A 486 4.05 -14.20 -23.76
N SER A 487 3.97 -13.99 -25.07
CA SER A 487 2.66 -13.91 -25.74
C SER A 487 1.95 -15.25 -25.77
N MET A 488 0.61 -15.25 -25.77
CA MET A 488 -0.18 -16.47 -25.92
C MET A 488 0.17 -17.23 -27.20
N SER A 489 0.52 -16.53 -28.29
CA SER A 489 0.96 -17.15 -29.54
C SER A 489 2.30 -17.87 -29.39
N ASP A 490 3.25 -17.27 -28.66
CA ASP A 490 4.56 -17.90 -28.41
C ASP A 490 4.43 -19.09 -27.48
N ILE A 491 3.56 -18.99 -26.45
CA ILE A 491 3.25 -20.12 -25.56
C ILE A 491 2.72 -21.32 -26.35
N LYS A 492 1.75 -21.09 -27.25
CA LYS A 492 1.16 -22.14 -28.09
C LYS A 492 2.12 -22.73 -29.10
N ASN A 493 3.01 -21.92 -29.64
CA ASN A 493 3.99 -22.34 -30.65
C ASN A 493 5.28 -22.93 -30.02
N GLY A 494 5.41 -22.88 -28.68
CA GLY A 494 6.63 -23.31 -27.98
C GLY A 494 7.84 -22.40 -28.21
N ASN A 495 7.61 -21.13 -28.58
CA ASN A 495 8.66 -20.14 -28.74
C ASN A 495 9.14 -19.63 -27.38
N ASN A 496 10.43 -19.36 -27.26
CA ASN A 496 11.05 -18.84 -26.03
C ASN A 496 11.51 -17.37 -26.21
N ILE A 497 10.68 -16.55 -26.85
CA ILE A 497 10.94 -15.13 -27.10
C ILE A 497 10.14 -14.33 -26.07
N PHE A 498 10.86 -13.62 -25.20
CA PHE A 498 10.26 -12.81 -24.14
C PHE A 498 10.20 -11.35 -24.61
N THR A 499 9.02 -10.85 -24.90
CA THR A 499 8.84 -9.50 -25.38
C THR A 499 9.14 -8.49 -24.28
N GLN A 500 10.05 -7.55 -24.59
CA GLN A 500 10.29 -6.34 -23.81
C GLN A 500 9.59 -5.19 -24.52
N HIS A 501 8.40 -4.79 -24.03
CA HIS A 501 7.55 -3.84 -24.73
C HIS A 501 8.24 -2.51 -25.02
N LYS A 502 8.11 -1.99 -26.25
CA LYS A 502 8.73 -0.75 -26.72
C LYS A 502 7.71 0.39 -26.68
N VAL A 503 8.00 1.42 -25.92
CA VAL A 503 7.18 2.64 -25.79
C VAL A 503 7.76 3.74 -26.66
N PRO A 504 7.02 4.31 -27.62
CA PRO A 504 7.48 5.43 -28.45
C PRO A 504 7.83 6.65 -27.59
N ARG A 505 8.95 7.32 -27.89
CA ARG A 505 9.40 8.51 -27.13
C ARG A 505 8.51 9.73 -27.28
N ASN A 506 7.73 9.82 -28.38
CA ASN A 506 6.90 10.97 -28.71
C ASN A 506 7.63 12.33 -28.77
N ASP A 507 8.94 12.29 -29.09
CA ASP A 507 9.83 13.45 -29.19
C ASP A 507 10.12 13.85 -30.66
N ASN A 508 9.27 13.43 -31.60
CA ASN A 508 9.41 13.54 -33.05
C ASN A 508 10.56 12.71 -33.65
N THR A 509 11.12 11.77 -32.88
CA THR A 509 12.03 10.76 -33.40
C THR A 509 11.28 9.43 -33.60
N ASN A 510 11.87 8.50 -34.35
CA ASN A 510 11.35 7.13 -34.48
C ASN A 510 11.96 6.19 -33.41
N TYR A 511 12.47 6.74 -32.30
CA TYR A 511 13.03 5.94 -31.21
C TYR A 511 11.95 5.54 -30.22
N ALA A 512 12.19 4.39 -29.60
CA ALA A 512 11.38 3.86 -28.50
C ALA A 512 12.31 3.46 -27.35
N ASP A 513 11.78 3.57 -26.12
CA ASP A 513 12.41 3.03 -24.93
C ASP A 513 11.67 1.75 -24.51
N TYR A 514 12.32 0.88 -23.78
CA TYR A 514 11.62 -0.27 -23.18
C TYR A 514 10.78 0.17 -22.00
N LEU A 515 9.59 -0.41 -21.88
CA LEU A 515 8.66 -0.13 -20.79
C LEU A 515 9.33 -0.38 -19.43
N LEU A 516 9.37 0.64 -18.57
CA LEU A 516 9.96 0.57 -17.23
C LEU A 516 11.34 -0.12 -17.19
N ASP A 517 12.19 0.18 -18.19
CA ASP A 517 13.52 -0.41 -18.30
C ASP A 517 14.34 -0.21 -17.02
N ASN A 518 15.03 -1.26 -16.58
CA ASN A 518 15.81 -1.29 -15.33
C ASN A 518 15.04 -0.93 -14.05
N SER A 519 13.71 -0.97 -14.08
CA SER A 519 12.87 -0.83 -12.89
C SER A 519 12.69 -2.18 -12.20
N ASN A 520 12.73 -2.19 -10.87
CA ASN A 520 12.47 -3.39 -10.08
C ASN A 520 10.96 -3.64 -9.96
N ILE A 521 10.42 -4.56 -10.77
CA ILE A 521 8.99 -4.89 -10.78
C ILE A 521 8.71 -5.96 -9.74
N ARG A 522 8.14 -5.57 -8.61
CA ARG A 522 7.85 -6.45 -7.46
C ARG A 522 6.53 -7.20 -7.59
N CYS A 523 5.53 -6.56 -8.19
CA CYS A 523 4.21 -7.15 -8.41
C CYS A 523 3.55 -6.55 -9.65
N ILE A 524 2.65 -7.33 -10.26
CA ILE A 524 1.86 -6.94 -11.42
C ILE A 524 0.41 -7.31 -11.14
N ALA A 525 -0.54 -6.42 -11.48
CA ALA A 525 -1.96 -6.72 -11.48
C ALA A 525 -2.59 -6.22 -12.77
N VAL A 526 -3.62 -6.91 -13.25
CA VAL A 526 -4.36 -6.57 -14.46
C VAL A 526 -5.78 -6.21 -14.09
N ASP A 527 -6.24 -5.05 -14.54
CA ASP A 527 -7.59 -4.57 -14.24
C ASP A 527 -8.66 -4.98 -15.28
N GLY A 528 -9.86 -4.51 -15.04
CA GLY A 528 -11.02 -4.79 -15.89
C GLY A 528 -10.89 -4.32 -17.33
N ALA A 529 -10.05 -3.33 -17.59
CA ALA A 529 -9.75 -2.79 -18.90
C ALA A 529 -8.47 -3.37 -19.53
N ASN A 530 -7.94 -4.45 -18.99
CA ASN A 530 -6.66 -5.04 -19.40
C ASN A 530 -5.45 -4.10 -19.23
N GLN A 531 -5.60 -3.04 -18.43
CA GLN A 531 -4.50 -2.16 -18.06
C GLN A 531 -3.59 -2.87 -17.06
N LYS A 532 -2.31 -2.55 -17.07
CA LYS A 532 -1.31 -3.21 -16.22
C LYS A 532 -0.86 -2.26 -15.12
N TRP A 533 -1.04 -2.69 -13.89
CA TRP A 533 -0.54 -2.04 -12.70
C TRP A 533 0.79 -2.68 -12.32
N PHE A 534 1.87 -1.89 -12.28
CA PHE A 534 3.19 -2.33 -11.88
C PHE A 534 3.56 -1.71 -10.54
N GLY A 535 3.77 -2.54 -9.51
CA GLY A 535 4.32 -2.13 -8.24
C GLY A 535 5.83 -2.28 -8.24
N THR A 536 6.54 -1.22 -7.87
CA THR A 536 8.00 -1.12 -7.96
C THR A 536 8.63 -0.69 -6.62
N ASP A 537 9.92 -0.35 -6.63
CA ASP A 537 10.61 0.36 -5.54
C ASP A 537 10.43 1.88 -5.61
N ASN A 538 9.86 2.39 -6.73
CA ASN A 538 9.64 3.81 -6.99
C ASN A 538 8.15 4.16 -7.14
N GLY A 539 7.28 3.43 -6.43
CA GLY A 539 5.84 3.62 -6.48
C GLY A 539 5.11 2.71 -7.45
N VAL A 540 3.95 3.17 -7.90
CA VAL A 540 3.01 2.41 -8.71
C VAL A 540 2.86 3.04 -10.09
N TYR A 541 2.96 2.23 -11.14
CA TYR A 541 2.70 2.66 -12.52
C TYR A 541 1.44 1.97 -13.05
N LEU A 542 0.59 2.73 -13.72
CA LEU A 542 -0.50 2.22 -14.53
C LEU A 542 -0.25 2.52 -15.99
N VAL A 543 -0.30 1.51 -16.83
CA VAL A 543 -0.18 1.65 -18.28
C VAL A 543 -1.44 1.15 -18.99
N SER A 544 -1.69 1.69 -20.20
CA SER A 544 -2.80 1.29 -21.07
C SER A 544 -2.76 -0.21 -21.41
N ASP A 545 -3.86 -0.73 -21.94
CA ASP A 545 -3.96 -2.14 -22.36
C ASP A 545 -2.92 -2.55 -23.40
N ASP A 546 -2.60 -1.62 -24.31
CA ASP A 546 -1.55 -1.77 -25.34
C ASP A 546 -0.15 -1.41 -24.84
N CYS A 547 -0.01 -1.00 -23.58
CA CYS A 547 1.24 -0.59 -22.92
C CYS A 547 1.97 0.61 -23.54
N ASN A 548 1.35 1.35 -24.47
CA ASN A 548 1.97 2.50 -25.14
C ASN A 548 1.85 3.81 -24.37
N THR A 549 0.92 3.87 -23.41
CA THR A 549 0.66 5.08 -22.62
C THR A 549 0.77 4.81 -21.13
N GLN A 550 1.61 5.58 -20.45
CA GLN A 550 1.60 5.65 -18.98
C GLN A 550 0.41 6.52 -18.55
N ILE A 551 -0.57 5.91 -17.86
CA ILE A 551 -1.78 6.60 -17.39
C ILE A 551 -1.52 7.29 -16.07
N TYR A 552 -0.91 6.57 -15.11
CA TYR A 552 -0.52 7.09 -13.81
C TYR A 552 0.89 6.66 -13.43
N HIS A 553 1.54 7.51 -12.66
CA HIS A 553 2.67 7.17 -11.81
C HIS A 553 2.40 7.79 -10.44
N PHE A 554 2.19 6.96 -9.45
CA PHE A 554 1.97 7.36 -8.07
C PHE A 554 3.21 7.09 -7.24
N ASP A 555 3.69 8.11 -6.55
CA ASP A 555 4.72 8.04 -5.54
C ASP A 555 4.31 8.82 -4.27
N THR A 556 5.16 8.79 -3.25
CA THR A 556 4.89 9.47 -1.98
C THR A 556 4.89 11.00 -2.10
N ASP A 557 5.46 11.58 -3.14
CA ASP A 557 5.55 13.03 -3.31
C ASP A 557 4.35 13.59 -4.09
N ASN A 558 3.76 12.78 -4.99
CA ASN A 558 2.70 13.23 -5.89
C ASN A 558 1.31 12.69 -5.55
N SER A 559 1.20 11.80 -4.58
CA SER A 559 -0.07 11.14 -4.23
C SER A 559 -0.16 10.79 -2.74
N PRO A 560 -1.34 10.40 -2.21
CA PRO A 560 -1.50 9.83 -0.88
C PRO A 560 -0.87 8.45 -0.67
N LEU A 561 -0.15 7.89 -1.66
CA LEU A 561 0.61 6.66 -1.47
C LEU A 561 1.52 6.78 -0.24
N ILE A 562 1.52 5.75 0.64
CA ILE A 562 2.20 5.80 1.93
C ILE A 562 3.65 5.32 1.88
N SER A 563 4.04 4.62 0.82
CA SER A 563 5.42 4.22 0.54
C SER A 563 5.60 3.92 -0.94
N ASN A 564 6.83 4.13 -1.44
CA ASN A 564 7.21 3.77 -2.81
C ASN A 564 7.52 2.29 -2.99
N ILE A 565 7.72 1.53 -1.89
CA ILE A 565 8.03 0.10 -1.95
C ILE A 565 6.72 -0.70 -1.94
N ILE A 566 6.36 -1.28 -3.08
CA ILE A 566 5.10 -1.98 -3.27
C ILE A 566 5.31 -3.49 -3.23
N TYR A 567 4.64 -4.18 -2.30
CA TYR A 567 4.74 -5.64 -2.16
C TYR A 567 3.68 -6.40 -2.93
N SER A 568 2.47 -5.85 -3.03
CA SER A 568 1.35 -6.50 -3.70
C SER A 568 0.32 -5.48 -4.16
N ILE A 569 -0.32 -5.77 -5.29
CA ILE A 569 -1.45 -4.99 -5.81
C ILE A 569 -2.63 -5.94 -6.01
N ALA A 570 -3.82 -5.55 -5.56
CA ALA A 570 -5.04 -6.27 -5.82
C ALA A 570 -6.11 -5.34 -6.39
N VAL A 571 -6.76 -5.77 -7.48
CA VAL A 571 -7.79 -5.00 -8.18
C VAL A 571 -9.16 -5.61 -7.89
N ASN A 572 -10.06 -4.82 -7.32
CA ASN A 572 -11.46 -5.19 -7.22
C ASN A 572 -12.19 -4.77 -8.50
N ASN A 573 -12.31 -5.69 -9.43
CA ASN A 573 -12.96 -5.45 -10.71
C ASN A 573 -14.47 -5.16 -10.63
N ASN A 574 -15.10 -5.30 -9.47
CA ASN A 574 -16.51 -4.96 -9.31
C ASN A 574 -16.71 -3.52 -8.85
N THR A 575 -15.75 -2.97 -8.11
CA THR A 575 -15.84 -1.61 -7.54
C THR A 575 -14.89 -0.61 -8.22
N GLY A 576 -13.89 -1.09 -8.96
CA GLY A 576 -12.81 -0.28 -9.52
C GLY A 576 -11.78 0.18 -8.48
N LYS A 577 -11.83 -0.37 -7.25
CA LYS A 577 -10.87 -0.05 -6.20
C LYS A 577 -9.62 -0.91 -6.35
N VAL A 578 -8.46 -0.27 -6.33
CA VAL A 578 -7.14 -0.91 -6.41
C VAL A 578 -6.43 -0.74 -5.08
N TYR A 579 -5.98 -1.82 -4.48
CA TYR A 579 -5.31 -1.85 -3.19
C TYR A 579 -3.81 -2.04 -3.35
N PHE A 580 -3.02 -1.31 -2.57
CA PHE A 580 -1.57 -1.33 -2.59
C PHE A 580 -1.03 -1.72 -1.21
N ALA A 581 -0.48 -2.93 -1.09
CA ALA A 581 0.30 -3.31 0.08
C ALA A 581 1.72 -2.77 -0.05
N THR A 582 2.18 -2.08 0.97
CA THR A 582 3.50 -1.48 1.02
C THR A 582 4.28 -1.96 2.25
N ASP A 583 5.55 -1.61 2.37
CA ASP A 583 6.34 -1.87 3.58
C ASP A 583 5.86 -1.08 4.81
N LYS A 584 5.00 -0.06 4.60
CA LYS A 584 4.46 0.82 5.63
C LYS A 584 2.98 0.57 5.98
N GLY A 585 2.28 -0.26 5.23
CA GLY A 585 0.87 -0.55 5.42
C GLY A 585 0.09 -0.68 4.13
N LEU A 586 -1.20 -0.41 4.19
CA LEU A 586 -2.15 -0.56 3.09
C LEU A 586 -2.80 0.78 2.74
N CYS A 587 -2.90 1.05 1.45
CA CYS A 587 -3.76 2.11 0.93
C CYS A 587 -4.51 1.63 -0.31
N SER A 588 -5.51 2.37 -0.76
CA SER A 588 -6.24 2.10 -2.00
C SER A 588 -6.51 3.35 -2.79
N PHE A 589 -6.67 3.14 -4.10
CA PHE A 589 -7.09 4.16 -5.06
C PHE A 589 -8.28 3.65 -5.86
N ASN A 590 -9.30 4.47 -6.02
CA ASN A 590 -10.45 4.14 -6.86
C ASN A 590 -10.28 4.77 -8.24
N ASN A 591 -9.95 3.94 -9.24
CA ASN A 591 -9.84 4.39 -10.64
C ASN A 591 -11.17 4.36 -11.40
N GLY A 592 -12.24 3.81 -10.80
CA GLY A 592 -13.56 3.67 -11.40
C GLY A 592 -13.66 2.63 -12.52
N ILE A 593 -12.59 1.87 -12.80
CA ILE A 593 -12.57 0.85 -13.84
C ILE A 593 -13.05 -0.47 -13.29
N VAL A 594 -14.20 -0.93 -13.77
CA VAL A 594 -14.76 -2.23 -13.39
C VAL A 594 -14.59 -3.26 -14.50
N GLY A 595 -14.78 -4.54 -14.16
CA GLY A 595 -14.74 -5.64 -15.12
C GLY A 595 -15.84 -5.50 -16.17
N SER A 596 -15.53 -5.86 -17.43
CA SER A 596 -16.49 -5.86 -18.53
C SER A 596 -17.47 -7.04 -18.43
N ASN A 597 -18.71 -6.80 -18.81
CA ASN A 597 -19.70 -7.86 -18.98
C ASN A 597 -19.65 -8.43 -20.42
N SER A 598 -19.92 -9.71 -20.56
CA SER A 598 -20.04 -10.35 -21.87
C SER A 598 -21.20 -9.76 -22.69
N GLU A 599 -22.29 -9.37 -22.00
CA GLU A 599 -23.47 -8.72 -22.59
C GLU A 599 -23.93 -7.56 -21.70
N MET A 600 -24.41 -6.48 -22.34
CA MET A 600 -25.01 -5.34 -21.63
C MET A 600 -26.49 -5.63 -21.35
N ILE A 601 -26.83 -5.82 -20.08
CA ILE A 601 -28.20 -6.06 -19.62
C ILE A 601 -28.75 -4.72 -19.10
N LYS A 602 -29.97 -4.36 -19.51
CA LYS A 602 -30.59 -3.06 -19.23
C LYS A 602 -30.58 -2.68 -17.74
N ASP A 603 -30.84 -3.62 -16.85
CA ASP A 603 -30.92 -3.36 -15.42
C ASP A 603 -29.55 -3.25 -14.75
N ASN A 604 -28.49 -3.71 -15.42
CA ASN A 604 -27.11 -3.65 -14.93
C ASN A 604 -26.33 -2.44 -15.44
N VAL A 605 -26.85 -1.72 -16.48
CA VAL A 605 -26.21 -0.51 -17.01
C VAL A 605 -26.82 0.70 -16.31
N TYR A 606 -26.02 1.33 -15.45
CA TYR A 606 -26.45 2.50 -14.68
C TYR A 606 -25.28 3.47 -14.46
N ALA A 607 -25.62 4.71 -14.04
CA ALA A 607 -24.64 5.74 -13.71
C ALA A 607 -24.69 6.09 -12.23
N TYR A 608 -23.53 6.41 -11.64
CA TYR A 608 -23.43 6.94 -10.29
C TYR A 608 -22.33 8.01 -10.18
N PRO A 609 -22.46 9.00 -9.25
CA PRO A 609 -23.69 9.28 -8.49
C PRO A 609 -24.84 9.68 -9.40
N ASN A 610 -26.06 9.34 -9.01
CA ASN A 610 -27.28 9.73 -9.73
C ASN A 610 -28.44 9.91 -8.73
N PRO A 611 -28.91 11.16 -8.47
CA PRO A 611 -28.53 12.40 -9.14
C PRO A 611 -27.13 12.91 -8.77
N VAL A 612 -26.50 13.63 -9.70
CA VAL A 612 -25.26 14.38 -9.46
C VAL A 612 -25.61 15.69 -8.78
N LYS A 613 -25.18 15.86 -7.52
CA LYS A 613 -25.47 17.05 -6.71
C LYS A 613 -24.52 18.22 -7.03
N PRO A 614 -24.88 19.49 -6.67
CA PRO A 614 -24.08 20.68 -6.97
C PRO A 614 -22.67 20.67 -6.36
N ASP A 615 -22.51 20.02 -5.22
CA ASP A 615 -21.27 19.89 -4.45
C ASP A 615 -20.37 18.75 -4.93
N TYR A 616 -20.85 17.91 -5.85
CA TYR A 616 -20.06 16.80 -6.38
C TYR A 616 -19.07 17.29 -7.44
N THR A 617 -17.78 17.03 -7.19
CA THR A 617 -16.66 17.44 -8.05
C THR A 617 -16.03 16.28 -8.82
N GLY A 618 -16.33 15.04 -8.44
CA GLY A 618 -15.77 13.84 -9.03
C GLY A 618 -16.35 13.48 -10.41
N LYS A 619 -15.90 12.35 -10.98
CA LYS A 619 -16.39 11.82 -12.26
C LYS A 619 -17.68 11.03 -12.07
N ILE A 620 -18.55 11.10 -13.05
CA ILE A 620 -19.79 10.33 -13.16
C ILE A 620 -19.43 9.01 -13.84
N ASN A 621 -19.58 7.89 -13.15
CA ASN A 621 -19.23 6.58 -13.69
C ASN A 621 -20.47 5.87 -14.25
N ILE A 622 -20.40 5.43 -15.48
CA ILE A 622 -21.39 4.56 -16.15
C ILE A 622 -20.80 3.16 -16.15
N VAL A 623 -21.51 2.19 -15.57
CA VAL A 623 -21.02 0.81 -15.36
C VAL A 623 -21.97 -0.22 -15.96
N GLY A 624 -21.57 -1.50 -15.95
CA GLY A 624 -22.34 -2.59 -16.54
C GLY A 624 -22.12 -2.75 -18.04
N LEU A 625 -21.08 -2.13 -18.58
CA LEU A 625 -20.79 -2.09 -20.01
C LEU A 625 -20.04 -3.36 -20.47
N SER A 626 -20.09 -3.66 -21.76
CA SER A 626 -19.19 -4.62 -22.40
C SER A 626 -17.83 -3.97 -22.66
N PHE A 627 -16.82 -4.79 -22.88
CA PHE A 627 -15.48 -4.31 -23.23
C PHE A 627 -15.53 -3.44 -24.51
N ASN A 628 -14.81 -2.32 -24.50
CA ASN A 628 -14.68 -1.39 -25.61
C ASN A 628 -16.04 -0.92 -26.24
N ALA A 629 -17.08 -0.86 -25.41
CA ALA A 629 -18.41 -0.39 -25.86
C ALA A 629 -18.37 1.07 -26.27
N ASN A 630 -19.12 1.42 -27.34
CA ASN A 630 -19.33 2.80 -27.74
C ASN A 630 -20.36 3.46 -26.82
N ILE A 631 -20.04 4.64 -26.30
CA ILE A 631 -20.87 5.43 -25.40
C ILE A 631 -21.20 6.77 -26.05
N LYS A 632 -22.47 7.17 -25.99
CA LYS A 632 -22.91 8.52 -26.32
C LYS A 632 -23.78 9.07 -25.20
N ILE A 633 -23.45 10.25 -24.73
CA ILE A 633 -24.26 11.00 -23.77
C ILE A 633 -24.97 12.11 -24.51
N VAL A 634 -26.29 12.08 -24.50
CA VAL A 634 -27.13 13.02 -25.21
C VAL A 634 -28.10 13.73 -24.28
N SER A 635 -28.46 14.95 -24.59
CA SER A 635 -29.53 15.67 -23.91
C SER A 635 -30.91 15.11 -24.30
N THR A 636 -31.96 15.49 -23.58
CA THR A 636 -33.33 15.01 -23.83
C THR A 636 -33.87 15.37 -25.23
N ASN A 637 -33.30 16.37 -25.92
CA ASN A 637 -33.62 16.73 -27.28
C ASN A 637 -32.74 16.06 -28.34
N GLY A 638 -31.86 15.11 -27.94
CA GLY A 638 -31.01 14.36 -28.85
C GLY A 638 -29.66 15.01 -29.18
N THR A 639 -29.33 16.17 -28.58
CA THR A 639 -28.04 16.81 -28.83
C THR A 639 -26.90 15.98 -28.17
N LEU A 640 -25.88 15.64 -28.96
CA LEU A 640 -24.70 14.98 -28.46
C LEU A 640 -23.93 15.89 -27.48
N ILE A 641 -23.69 15.41 -26.30
CA ILE A 641 -22.99 16.12 -25.19
C ILE A 641 -21.58 15.60 -25.03
N ASN A 642 -21.43 14.29 -25.02
CA ASN A 642 -20.13 13.64 -24.85
C ASN A 642 -20.16 12.27 -25.52
N GLU A 643 -19.00 11.75 -25.92
CA GLU A 643 -18.89 10.40 -26.48
C GLU A 643 -17.51 9.79 -26.16
N GLY A 644 -17.44 8.47 -26.18
CA GLY A 644 -16.21 7.74 -25.96
C GLY A 644 -16.41 6.24 -25.98
N ARG A 645 -15.43 5.53 -25.46
CA ARG A 645 -15.45 4.06 -25.33
C ARG A 645 -15.29 3.64 -23.87
N SER A 646 -15.89 2.52 -23.51
CA SER A 646 -15.71 1.95 -22.17
C SER A 646 -14.29 1.47 -21.97
N ALA A 647 -13.75 1.75 -20.79
CA ALA A 647 -12.56 1.10 -20.25
C ALA A 647 -13.04 -0.07 -19.38
N GLY A 648 -12.77 -1.30 -19.82
CA GLY A 648 -13.41 -2.46 -19.21
C GLY A 648 -14.93 -2.40 -19.30
N GLY A 649 -15.60 -2.50 -18.17
CA GLY A 649 -17.06 -2.41 -18.02
C GLY A 649 -17.57 -1.02 -17.62
N SER A 650 -16.74 0.02 -17.67
CA SER A 650 -17.10 1.38 -17.22
C SER A 650 -16.72 2.47 -18.20
N TYR A 651 -17.41 3.61 -18.10
CA TYR A 651 -17.07 4.87 -18.77
C TYR A 651 -17.19 6.00 -17.75
N SER A 652 -16.15 6.80 -17.59
CA SER A 652 -16.11 7.92 -16.65
C SER A 652 -16.29 9.25 -17.38
N TRP A 653 -17.33 9.99 -17.02
CA TRP A 653 -17.66 11.31 -17.58
C TRP A 653 -17.46 12.41 -16.53
N ASP A 654 -16.78 13.49 -16.90
CA ASP A 654 -16.51 14.64 -16.04
C ASP A 654 -17.68 15.63 -15.90
N GLY A 655 -18.82 15.36 -16.53
CA GLY A 655 -19.98 16.23 -16.56
C GLY A 655 -19.79 17.47 -17.45
N CYS A 656 -18.87 17.41 -18.42
CA CYS A 656 -18.64 18.46 -19.42
C CYS A 656 -19.13 18.04 -20.81
N ASP A 657 -19.42 19.04 -21.65
CA ASP A 657 -19.70 18.84 -23.07
C ASP A 657 -18.38 18.64 -23.86
N LEU A 658 -18.50 18.40 -25.17
CA LEU A 658 -17.36 18.21 -26.08
C LEU A 658 -16.40 19.41 -26.14
N ASN A 659 -16.79 20.57 -25.62
CA ASN A 659 -15.97 21.79 -25.55
C ASN A 659 -15.36 21.98 -24.17
N GLY A 660 -15.51 21.01 -23.24
CA GLY A 660 -15.01 21.08 -21.87
C GLY A 660 -15.83 21.97 -20.92
N LYS A 661 -17.04 22.42 -21.34
CA LYS A 661 -17.91 23.24 -20.51
C LYS A 661 -18.84 22.36 -19.68
N LYS A 662 -18.95 22.63 -18.38
CA LYS A 662 -19.89 21.95 -17.46
C LYS A 662 -21.33 22.06 -17.99
N VAL A 663 -22.02 20.93 -18.04
CA VAL A 663 -23.39 20.86 -18.52
C VAL A 663 -24.38 21.45 -17.51
N ALA A 664 -25.53 21.94 -17.94
CA ALA A 664 -26.59 22.51 -17.09
C ALA A 664 -27.34 21.42 -16.30
N SER A 665 -28.15 21.85 -15.31
CA SER A 665 -29.11 20.97 -14.66
C SER A 665 -30.06 20.36 -15.67
N GLY A 666 -30.28 19.04 -15.56
CA GLY A 666 -31.15 18.34 -16.52
C GLY A 666 -31.00 16.84 -16.47
N ILE A 667 -31.73 16.16 -17.35
CA ILE A 667 -31.61 14.73 -17.55
C ILE A 667 -30.81 14.49 -18.84
N TYR A 668 -29.80 13.66 -18.75
CA TYR A 668 -28.98 13.20 -19.86
C TYR A 668 -29.19 11.72 -20.08
N MET A 669 -29.25 11.31 -21.34
CA MET A 669 -29.39 9.90 -21.71
C MET A 669 -28.03 9.35 -22.12
N VAL A 670 -27.71 8.17 -21.64
CA VAL A 670 -26.52 7.44 -22.05
C VAL A 670 -26.95 6.33 -22.99
N GLU A 671 -26.54 6.44 -24.23
CA GLU A 671 -26.77 5.41 -25.24
C GLU A 671 -25.50 4.58 -25.41
N THR A 672 -25.64 3.26 -25.47
CA THR A 672 -24.51 2.35 -25.58
C THR A 672 -24.65 1.43 -26.79
N ALA A 673 -23.53 1.00 -27.33
CA ALA A 673 -23.42 -0.07 -28.32
C ALA A 673 -22.19 -0.93 -28.07
N THR A 674 -22.24 -2.20 -28.40
CA THR A 674 -21.05 -3.07 -28.33
C THR A 674 -19.97 -2.59 -29.30
N GLU A 675 -18.75 -3.06 -29.14
CA GLU A 675 -17.64 -2.76 -30.06
C GLU A 675 -17.99 -3.07 -31.52
N SER A 676 -18.72 -4.15 -31.77
CA SER A 676 -19.22 -4.53 -33.12
C SER A 676 -20.38 -3.69 -33.61
N GLY A 677 -20.84 -2.69 -32.86
CA GLY A 677 -21.94 -1.80 -33.20
C GLY A 677 -23.33 -2.38 -32.91
N LYS A 678 -23.49 -3.53 -32.31
CA LYS A 678 -24.78 -4.05 -31.85
C LYS A 678 -25.35 -3.11 -30.78
N ARG A 679 -26.63 -2.76 -30.90
CA ARG A 679 -27.30 -1.87 -29.95
C ARG A 679 -27.23 -2.43 -28.52
N GLY A 680 -26.74 -1.62 -27.57
CA GLY A 680 -26.69 -1.89 -26.15
C GLY A 680 -27.89 -1.34 -25.39
N CYS A 681 -27.68 -0.90 -24.18
CA CYS A 681 -28.68 -0.38 -23.25
C CYS A 681 -28.67 1.13 -23.20
N VAL A 682 -29.74 1.70 -22.63
CA VAL A 682 -29.86 3.15 -22.36
C VAL A 682 -30.10 3.34 -20.88
N CYS A 683 -29.31 4.19 -20.23
CA CYS A 683 -29.56 4.66 -18.88
C CYS A 683 -29.68 6.18 -18.81
N LYS A 684 -30.02 6.74 -17.65
CA LYS A 684 -30.26 8.18 -17.47
C LYS A 684 -29.38 8.71 -16.35
N ILE A 685 -28.93 9.96 -16.53
CA ILE A 685 -28.17 10.70 -15.50
C ILE A 685 -28.96 11.99 -15.20
N ALA A 686 -29.28 12.21 -13.94
CA ALA A 686 -29.87 13.47 -13.48
C ALA A 686 -28.77 14.36 -12.89
N ILE A 687 -28.61 15.57 -13.41
CA ILE A 687 -27.65 16.58 -12.95
C ILE A 687 -28.38 17.73 -12.28
N ILE A 688 -27.98 18.10 -11.10
CA ILE A 688 -28.47 19.25 -10.32
C ILE A 688 -27.29 20.19 -10.14
N ARG A 689 -27.45 21.45 -10.52
CA ARG A 689 -26.44 22.51 -10.41
C ARG A 689 -27.00 23.66 -9.59
#